data_d4b97625a077c0015c2f10adba9a77a1
#
_entry.id   d4b97625a077c0015c2f10adba9a77a1
#
_cell.length_a   1.000
_cell.length_b   1.000
_cell.length_c   1.000
_cell.angle_alpha   90.00
_cell.angle_beta   90.00
_cell.angle_gamma   90.00
#
_symmetry.space_group_name_H-M   'P 1'
#
loop_
_entity.id
_entity.type
_entity.pdbx_description
1 polymer ?
#
loop_
_entity_poly.entity_id
_entity_poly.type
_entity_poly.pdbx_seq_one_letter_code
_entity_poly.pdbx_strand_id
1 'polypeptide(L)'
;MHVHTPESGMANEFGGDWDEYVKCLFKRAIENHIVAIGITDYFTIDGYKILIKDYLENDDKLRSLFTQEEISYIKNIAIFPNIEFRLKTIIDRSRVNYHIIFSNEVSIDDIEENFLHEIDFVCEGFPYNAPNMKKLKRRNLEEYGKSIKIQQPDFKGSDFTIGCTTAYIDDQQVTEILSKHKDKFGGKYIIVIPVDEDLSKISWHGQDHMVRKYFYQVANMFFATNKGTIDFGLGKKHDTIDEYISEFKTFKPCICGSDAHSLDSLFVFPNDKNCWIKAIPTFEGLKQVLYEPEERVKIQQSIPDDKNLYQVIDSITLKENGFWNGTIYLNQNLNTIIGGRSTGKSSLLKAIAAKHDVNSVDNNDYILNHLSGVTICWKDGENETGHKIEYYKQNYMHDIARSHTETNKLVEKILLSKDSNCLLTKYSDTKTEIEREINSSIFSLFQYKKEYLQISNALKEKGNKAGVERQLTVLREREKDLQKDSNLSASEIELYNKLLTSLFQKEKEISLAESDIKLFQKLRKSTPLINNFEIINSFDSLTFMENSKRISELFNNLRIKTETDWGNIIDNLSNETNAALKQLFEDKNLILNDDVYKRGEKYNKDNKELQSTLKRIKEEEKVLAEINSLEIEKSSLFNKMQQLIDNIVNKHIEYREESDNIVKNLKVEYDGLSIFVTREFKEEEMKSFLETRCNLRVSGRQKYITDFVSCYDQDLENQSQQLLRDLINSKVELKNSYTSSNVANEFFSKNWYSLSYQLSYQGDSFEMMSEGKQAFVILKLLLDFSDEKCPILIDQPEDSLDNRAIYQELVAQLQISVAYFCSIGLYFLV
;
A
#
# COMPACT_ATOMS: atom_id res chain seq x y z
N MET A 1 21.52 4.15 -31.31
CA MET A 1 22.42 5.29 -31.59
C MET A 1 23.68 4.86 -32.31
N HIS A 2 23.87 3.57 -32.65
CA HIS A 2 25.05 3.00 -33.31
C HIS A 2 24.56 1.97 -34.35
N VAL A 3 24.52 2.35 -35.63
CA VAL A 3 24.12 1.52 -36.78
C VAL A 3 25.03 1.86 -37.94
N HIS A 4 25.79 0.88 -38.46
CA HIS A 4 26.65 1.05 -39.63
C HIS A 4 25.91 1.02 -40.96
N THR A 5 26.58 1.45 -42.01
CA THR A 5 26.04 1.52 -43.36
C THR A 5 26.84 0.67 -44.37
N PRO A 6 26.34 0.47 -45.58
CA PRO A 6 27.12 -0.14 -46.64
C PRO A 6 28.40 0.58 -47.04
N GLU A 7 28.58 1.84 -46.61
CA GLU A 7 29.80 2.64 -46.81
C GLU A 7 30.82 2.44 -45.68
N SER A 8 30.49 1.70 -44.65
CA SER A 8 31.40 1.49 -43.50
C SER A 8 32.68 0.77 -43.95
N GLY A 9 33.82 1.32 -43.54
CA GLY A 9 35.13 0.81 -43.97
C GLY A 9 35.53 -0.51 -43.36
N MET A 10 34.90 -0.98 -42.29
CA MET A 10 35.24 -2.20 -41.59
C MET A 10 33.99 -3.02 -41.26
N ALA A 11 34.15 -4.34 -41.16
CA ALA A 11 33.10 -5.30 -40.75
C ALA A 11 31.79 -5.19 -41.54
N ASN A 12 31.85 -4.72 -42.79
CA ASN A 12 30.66 -4.46 -43.61
C ASN A 12 30.15 -5.75 -44.28
N GLU A 13 28.99 -6.21 -43.84
CA GLU A 13 28.28 -7.37 -44.36
C GLU A 13 26.90 -7.01 -44.97
N PHE A 14 26.62 -5.72 -45.20
CA PHE A 14 25.33 -5.25 -45.73
C PHE A 14 25.13 -5.55 -47.24
N GLY A 15 26.19 -5.89 -47.92
CA GLY A 15 26.15 -5.92 -49.40
C GLY A 15 26.25 -4.51 -50.01
N GLY A 16 26.06 -4.39 -51.31
CA GLY A 16 26.20 -3.09 -51.99
C GLY A 16 24.85 -2.46 -52.38
N ASP A 17 23.72 -3.08 -52.00
CA ASP A 17 22.38 -2.59 -52.37
C ASP A 17 21.84 -1.62 -51.33
N TRP A 18 21.93 -0.38 -51.63
CA TRP A 18 21.43 0.70 -50.76
C TRP A 18 19.90 0.74 -50.64
N ASP A 19 19.16 0.30 -51.70
CA ASP A 19 17.69 0.24 -51.63
C ASP A 19 17.24 -0.85 -50.63
N GLU A 20 17.91 -1.98 -50.68
CA GLU A 20 17.65 -3.06 -49.71
C GLU A 20 18.00 -2.66 -48.31
N TYR A 21 19.16 -2.00 -48.07
CA TYR A 21 19.58 -1.49 -46.78
C TYR A 21 18.60 -0.50 -46.22
N VAL A 22 18.22 0.54 -46.94
CA VAL A 22 17.30 1.59 -46.50
C VAL A 22 15.92 1.03 -46.21
N LYS A 23 15.45 0.12 -47.07
CA LYS A 23 14.17 -0.57 -46.83
C LYS A 23 14.19 -1.41 -45.58
N CYS A 24 15.22 -2.18 -45.33
CA CYS A 24 15.37 -3.01 -44.14
C CYS A 24 15.54 -2.11 -42.89
N LEU A 25 16.39 -1.08 -42.92
CA LEU A 25 16.62 -0.14 -41.83
C LEU A 25 15.30 0.47 -41.35
N PHE A 26 14.54 1.10 -42.25
CA PHE A 26 13.35 1.82 -41.80
C PHE A 26 12.16 0.89 -41.47
N LYS A 27 12.01 -0.25 -42.16
CA LYS A 27 10.97 -1.22 -41.77
C LYS A 27 11.20 -1.75 -40.35
N ARG A 28 12.42 -2.16 -40.03
CA ARG A 28 12.77 -2.59 -38.66
C ARG A 28 12.71 -1.44 -37.67
N ALA A 29 13.04 -0.19 -38.06
CA ALA A 29 12.87 0.95 -37.19
C ALA A 29 11.39 1.19 -36.82
N ILE A 30 10.48 1.06 -37.77
CA ILE A 30 9.03 1.16 -37.56
C ILE A 30 8.53 0.03 -36.66
N GLU A 31 8.91 -1.22 -36.97
CA GLU A 31 8.53 -2.41 -36.19
C GLU A 31 8.98 -2.33 -34.72
N ASN A 32 10.15 -1.76 -34.48
CA ASN A 32 10.72 -1.60 -33.13
C ASN A 32 10.44 -0.22 -32.50
N HIS A 33 9.59 0.60 -33.11
CA HIS A 33 9.26 1.95 -32.64
C HIS A 33 10.48 2.85 -32.39
N ILE A 34 11.51 2.77 -33.23
CA ILE A 34 12.72 3.56 -33.12
C ILE A 34 12.42 5.01 -33.57
N VAL A 35 12.75 5.96 -32.71
CA VAL A 35 12.51 7.40 -32.98
C VAL A 35 13.80 8.20 -33.18
N ALA A 36 14.96 7.61 -32.93
CA ALA A 36 16.25 8.26 -33.13
C ALA A 36 17.32 7.24 -33.54
N ILE A 37 18.12 7.56 -34.55
CA ILE A 37 19.16 6.68 -35.11
C ILE A 37 20.47 7.47 -35.24
N GLY A 38 21.58 6.97 -34.75
CA GLY A 38 22.93 7.42 -35.08
C GLY A 38 23.48 6.58 -36.21
N ILE A 39 23.62 7.17 -37.40
CA ILE A 39 24.20 6.55 -38.59
C ILE A 39 25.70 6.63 -38.46
N THR A 40 26.35 5.49 -38.43
CA THR A 40 27.75 5.34 -38.04
C THR A 40 28.58 4.79 -39.18
N ASP A 41 29.71 5.44 -39.47
CA ASP A 41 30.75 4.89 -40.36
C ASP A 41 32.12 5.11 -39.73
N TYR A 42 33.07 4.24 -40.07
CA TYR A 42 34.45 4.43 -39.64
C TYR A 42 35.12 5.52 -40.42
N PHE A 43 35.60 6.57 -39.76
CA PHE A 43 36.39 7.67 -40.24
C PHE A 43 35.69 8.57 -41.33
N THR A 44 34.46 8.28 -41.69
CA THR A 44 33.71 9.01 -42.71
C THR A 44 32.27 9.26 -42.28
N ILE A 45 31.54 10.08 -43.03
CA ILE A 45 30.09 10.24 -42.94
C ILE A 45 29.39 9.90 -44.27
N ASP A 46 30.05 9.12 -45.11
CA ASP A 46 29.56 8.86 -46.49
C ASP A 46 28.18 8.21 -46.46
N GLY A 47 27.97 7.25 -45.60
CA GLY A 47 26.67 6.57 -45.43
C GLY A 47 25.58 7.53 -44.96
N TYR A 48 25.88 8.39 -43.97
CA TYR A 48 24.95 9.41 -43.54
C TYR A 48 24.58 10.36 -44.69
N LYS A 49 25.59 10.80 -45.48
CA LYS A 49 25.39 11.69 -46.62
C LYS A 49 24.49 11.07 -47.66
N ILE A 50 24.70 9.82 -48.06
CA ILE A 50 23.87 9.07 -48.99
C ILE A 50 22.45 8.94 -48.46
N LEU A 51 22.30 8.51 -47.18
CA LEU A 51 20.98 8.35 -46.58
C LEU A 51 20.19 9.64 -46.58
N ILE A 52 20.80 10.77 -46.23
CA ILE A 52 20.12 12.07 -46.21
C ILE A 52 19.80 12.54 -47.61
N LYS A 53 20.81 12.67 -48.51
CA LYS A 53 20.68 13.33 -49.79
C LYS A 53 19.93 12.49 -50.83
N ASP A 54 20.23 11.19 -50.91
CA ASP A 54 19.69 10.36 -51.98
C ASP A 54 18.35 9.71 -51.60
N TYR A 55 18.04 9.60 -50.28
CA TYR A 55 16.79 9.00 -49.82
C TYR A 55 15.89 9.95 -49.06
N LEU A 56 16.30 10.53 -47.92
CA LEU A 56 15.39 11.30 -47.06
C LEU A 56 14.97 12.64 -47.66
N GLU A 57 15.84 13.31 -48.45
CA GLU A 57 15.54 14.52 -49.19
C GLU A 57 14.89 14.22 -50.55
N ASN A 58 14.82 12.94 -50.99
CA ASN A 58 14.26 12.51 -52.27
C ASN A 58 12.89 11.83 -52.08
N ASP A 59 11.83 12.61 -52.09
CA ASP A 59 10.47 12.12 -51.91
C ASP A 59 10.06 11.01 -52.89
N ASP A 60 10.52 11.10 -54.18
CA ASP A 60 10.19 10.08 -55.18
C ASP A 60 10.87 8.75 -54.88
N LYS A 61 12.09 8.79 -54.33
CA LYS A 61 12.81 7.62 -53.90
C LYS A 61 12.13 6.96 -52.71
N LEU A 62 11.73 7.77 -51.72
CA LEU A 62 10.97 7.22 -50.55
C LEU A 62 9.65 6.59 -50.99
N ARG A 63 8.88 7.23 -51.88
CA ARG A 63 7.61 6.66 -52.39
C ARG A 63 7.79 5.38 -53.17
N SER A 64 8.96 5.15 -53.76
CA SER A 64 9.25 3.87 -54.45
C SER A 64 9.49 2.72 -53.52
N LEU A 65 9.84 2.97 -52.22
CA LEU A 65 10.25 1.97 -51.25
C LEU A 65 9.23 1.77 -50.12
N PHE A 66 8.43 2.82 -49.78
CA PHE A 66 7.59 2.87 -48.60
C PHE A 66 6.18 3.40 -48.90
N THR A 67 5.22 3.01 -48.06
CA THR A 67 3.86 3.57 -48.06
C THR A 67 3.84 5.00 -47.51
N GLN A 68 2.75 5.72 -47.72
CA GLN A 68 2.63 7.11 -47.22
C GLN A 68 2.65 7.18 -45.67
N GLU A 69 2.12 6.17 -45.01
CA GLU A 69 2.13 6.06 -43.55
C GLU A 69 3.56 5.81 -43.00
N GLU A 70 4.28 4.89 -43.67
CA GLU A 70 5.69 4.61 -43.33
C GLU A 70 6.56 5.85 -43.55
N ILE A 71 6.36 6.59 -44.66
CA ILE A 71 7.08 7.83 -44.97
C ILE A 71 6.83 8.87 -43.86
N SER A 72 5.57 8.99 -43.40
CA SER A 72 5.25 9.91 -42.32
C SER A 72 6.00 9.56 -41.04
N TYR A 73 6.11 8.29 -40.71
CA TYR A 73 6.89 7.82 -39.56
C TYR A 73 8.40 8.09 -39.76
N ILE A 74 8.95 7.73 -40.92
CA ILE A 74 10.38 7.86 -41.25
C ILE A 74 10.83 9.34 -41.12
N LYS A 75 10.02 10.28 -41.63
CA LYS A 75 10.32 11.72 -41.56
C LYS A 75 10.32 12.27 -40.11
N ASN A 76 9.75 11.58 -39.17
CA ASN A 76 9.76 11.93 -37.75
C ASN A 76 10.91 11.28 -36.97
N ILE A 77 11.68 10.36 -37.59
CA ILE A 77 12.86 9.78 -36.95
C ILE A 77 14.00 10.81 -36.97
N ALA A 78 14.57 11.08 -35.79
CA ALA A 78 15.78 11.90 -35.68
C ALA A 78 17.01 11.09 -36.16
N ILE A 79 17.66 11.56 -37.23
CA ILE A 79 18.84 10.89 -37.79
C ILE A 79 20.06 11.75 -37.51
N PHE A 80 21.04 11.20 -36.77
CA PHE A 80 22.25 11.89 -36.37
C PHE A 80 23.47 11.29 -37.04
N PRO A 81 24.43 12.13 -37.57
CA PRO A 81 25.72 11.63 -38.00
C PRO A 81 26.54 11.19 -36.79
N ASN A 82 27.00 9.96 -36.80
CA ASN A 82 27.91 9.39 -35.82
C ASN A 82 29.17 8.91 -36.51
N ILE A 83 30.32 9.38 -36.09
CA ILE A 83 31.61 8.99 -36.64
C ILE A 83 32.33 8.13 -35.64
N GLU A 84 32.73 6.95 -36.06
CA GLU A 84 33.54 6.07 -35.23
C GLU A 84 35.02 6.14 -35.62
N PHE A 85 35.85 6.46 -34.64
CA PHE A 85 37.29 6.53 -34.79
C PHE A 85 37.96 5.42 -34.02
N ARG A 86 39.12 4.99 -34.53
CA ARG A 86 40.07 4.15 -33.77
C ARG A 86 41.19 5.04 -33.31
N LEU A 87 41.46 5.04 -32.01
CA LEU A 87 42.49 5.87 -31.41
C LEU A 87 43.87 5.23 -31.43
N LYS A 88 44.93 6.03 -31.26
CA LYS A 88 46.30 5.52 -31.11
C LYS A 88 46.47 4.64 -29.85
N THR A 89 45.65 4.82 -28.86
CA THR A 89 45.66 4.06 -27.61
C THR A 89 45.26 2.63 -27.85
N ILE A 90 46.08 1.68 -27.38
CA ILE A 90 45.88 0.24 -27.49
C ILE A 90 45.63 -0.33 -26.09
N ILE A 91 44.56 -1.13 -25.97
CA ILE A 91 44.19 -1.86 -24.78
C ILE A 91 44.02 -3.31 -25.16
N ASP A 92 44.73 -4.22 -24.52
CA ASP A 92 44.65 -5.65 -24.75
C ASP A 92 44.65 -6.04 -26.26
N ARG A 93 45.57 -5.41 -27.04
CA ARG A 93 45.75 -5.62 -28.49
C ARG A 93 44.71 -5.02 -29.39
N SER A 94 43.70 -4.32 -28.83
CA SER A 94 42.66 -3.59 -29.59
C SER A 94 42.87 -2.07 -29.42
N ARG A 95 42.54 -1.30 -30.46
CA ARG A 95 42.52 0.15 -30.36
C ARG A 95 41.20 0.57 -29.72
N VAL A 96 41.26 1.66 -28.95
CA VAL A 96 40.05 2.24 -28.33
C VAL A 96 39.20 2.87 -29.43
N ASN A 97 37.93 2.49 -29.44
CA ASN A 97 36.89 3.09 -30.26
C ASN A 97 36.39 4.39 -29.63
N TYR A 98 36.08 5.38 -30.46
CA TYR A 98 35.75 6.72 -30.03
C TYR A 98 34.72 7.31 -31.00
N HIS A 99 33.54 7.67 -30.46
CA HIS A 99 32.44 8.16 -31.26
C HIS A 99 32.19 9.63 -31.06
N ILE A 100 31.83 10.32 -32.13
CA ILE A 100 31.31 11.68 -32.09
C ILE A 100 29.96 11.68 -32.80
N ILE A 101 28.93 12.00 -32.06
CA ILE A 101 27.58 12.18 -32.57
C ILE A 101 27.39 13.70 -32.77
N PHE A 102 27.20 14.14 -33.98
CA PHE A 102 26.86 15.53 -34.27
C PHE A 102 25.36 15.77 -34.31
N SER A 103 24.96 17.01 -34.05
CA SER A 103 23.61 17.47 -34.36
C SER A 103 23.34 17.38 -35.87
N ASN A 104 22.15 16.95 -36.23
CA ASN A 104 21.67 17.02 -37.61
C ASN A 104 21.49 18.45 -38.14
N GLU A 105 21.62 19.46 -37.28
CA GLU A 105 21.68 20.87 -37.69
C GLU A 105 23.08 21.30 -38.19
N VAL A 106 24.11 20.51 -37.96
CA VAL A 106 25.45 20.76 -38.53
C VAL A 106 25.44 20.28 -39.96
N SER A 107 25.86 21.15 -40.88
CA SER A 107 25.89 20.78 -42.28
C SER A 107 26.90 19.66 -42.57
N ILE A 108 26.57 18.81 -43.52
CA ILE A 108 27.46 17.71 -43.96
C ILE A 108 28.82 18.29 -44.39
N ASP A 109 28.80 19.39 -45.12
CA ASP A 109 30.01 20.05 -45.61
C ASP A 109 30.89 20.59 -44.44
N ASP A 110 30.29 21.12 -43.36
CA ASP A 110 31.05 21.53 -42.17
C ASP A 110 31.70 20.33 -41.48
N ILE A 111 31.01 19.19 -41.34
CA ILE A 111 31.59 18.00 -40.76
C ILE A 111 32.73 17.46 -41.63
N GLU A 112 32.57 17.44 -42.95
CA GLU A 112 33.63 16.97 -43.85
C GLU A 112 34.82 17.95 -43.90
N GLU A 113 34.60 19.24 -44.19
CA GLU A 113 35.68 20.17 -44.47
C GLU A 113 36.34 20.73 -43.21
N ASN A 114 35.54 21.10 -42.18
CA ASN A 114 36.04 21.79 -40.99
C ASN A 114 36.30 20.86 -39.80
N PHE A 115 36.01 19.57 -39.98
CA PHE A 115 36.32 18.59 -38.95
C PHE A 115 37.12 17.40 -39.51
N LEU A 116 36.53 16.51 -40.33
CA LEU A 116 37.20 15.30 -40.80
C LEU A 116 38.47 15.62 -41.62
N HIS A 117 38.40 16.57 -42.61
CA HIS A 117 39.51 16.88 -43.44
C HIS A 117 40.62 17.69 -42.72
N GLU A 118 40.40 18.13 -41.49
CA GLU A 118 41.46 18.74 -40.68
C GLU A 118 42.18 17.70 -39.79
N ILE A 119 41.64 16.55 -39.56
CA ILE A 119 42.23 15.44 -38.76
C ILE A 119 43.32 14.76 -39.59
N ASP A 120 44.48 14.55 -39.02
CA ASP A 120 45.55 13.71 -39.56
C ASP A 120 45.45 12.30 -39.00
N PHE A 121 45.31 11.28 -39.83
CA PHE A 121 45.44 9.92 -39.38
C PHE A 121 46.93 9.51 -39.28
N VAL A 122 47.21 8.68 -38.29
CA VAL A 122 48.56 8.16 -38.08
C VAL A 122 48.77 6.91 -38.90
N CYS A 123 49.90 6.89 -39.65
CA CYS A 123 50.30 5.74 -40.48
C CYS A 123 51.72 5.36 -40.10
N GLU A 124 51.91 4.31 -39.36
CA GLU A 124 53.24 3.83 -38.95
C GLU A 124 53.86 2.91 -40.02
N GLY A 125 55.18 3.10 -40.23
CA GLY A 125 55.96 2.17 -41.03
C GLY A 125 55.91 2.32 -42.57
N PHE A 126 55.26 3.39 -43.09
CA PHE A 126 55.14 3.64 -44.52
C PHE A 126 55.72 5.00 -44.94
N PRO A 127 56.31 5.11 -46.09
CA PRO A 127 56.87 6.39 -46.62
C PRO A 127 55.77 7.30 -47.16
N TYR A 128 54.76 7.58 -46.32
CA TYR A 128 53.62 8.41 -46.61
C TYR A 128 53.93 9.84 -46.17
N ASN A 129 54.75 10.56 -46.90
CA ASN A 129 55.45 11.79 -46.43
C ASN A 129 54.82 13.13 -46.90
N ALA A 130 53.72 13.12 -47.64
CA ALA A 130 53.07 14.36 -48.06
C ALA A 130 52.04 14.81 -47.02
N PRO A 131 52.13 16.04 -46.46
CA PRO A 131 51.21 16.49 -45.41
C PRO A 131 49.73 16.39 -45.76
N ASN A 132 49.37 16.64 -46.98
CA ASN A 132 47.97 16.57 -47.42
C ASN A 132 47.41 15.12 -47.57
N MET A 133 48.28 14.11 -47.63
CA MET A 133 47.87 12.72 -47.78
C MET A 133 47.52 12.05 -46.47
N LYS A 134 47.82 12.68 -45.33
CA LYS A 134 47.45 12.20 -43.98
C LYS A 134 46.08 12.73 -43.53
N LYS A 135 45.49 13.64 -44.28
CA LYS A 135 44.18 14.16 -43.95
C LYS A 135 43.11 13.08 -44.09
N LEU A 136 42.19 13.04 -43.13
CA LEU A 136 41.11 12.05 -43.06
C LEU A 136 40.08 12.26 -44.18
N LYS A 137 40.43 11.76 -45.37
CA LYS A 137 39.62 11.78 -46.58
C LYS A 137 39.55 10.35 -47.09
N ARG A 138 38.38 9.93 -47.59
CA ARG A 138 38.18 8.60 -48.16
C ARG A 138 39.27 8.21 -49.15
N ARG A 139 39.56 9.09 -50.11
CA ARG A 139 40.60 8.85 -51.11
C ARG A 139 41.98 8.60 -50.48
N ASN A 140 42.33 9.33 -49.42
CA ASN A 140 43.61 9.18 -48.76
C ASN A 140 43.70 7.87 -48.00
N LEU A 141 42.61 7.40 -47.38
CA LEU A 141 42.50 6.09 -46.74
C LEU A 141 42.62 4.94 -47.78
N GLU A 142 41.99 5.11 -48.99
CA GLU A 142 42.12 4.14 -50.08
C GLU A 142 43.55 4.07 -50.60
N GLU A 143 44.22 5.23 -50.82
CA GLU A 143 45.64 5.26 -51.24
C GLU A 143 46.55 4.64 -50.17
N TYR A 144 46.27 4.89 -48.89
CA TYR A 144 46.98 4.27 -47.79
C TYR A 144 46.79 2.75 -47.78
N GLY A 145 45.57 2.28 -47.86
CA GLY A 145 45.30 0.82 -47.92
C GLY A 145 45.92 0.14 -49.13
N LYS A 146 45.93 0.80 -50.28
CA LYS A 146 46.60 0.34 -51.50
C LYS A 146 48.10 0.20 -51.29
N SER A 147 48.74 1.19 -50.58
CA SER A 147 50.16 1.12 -50.28
C SER A 147 50.50 -0.05 -49.31
N ILE A 148 49.62 -0.34 -48.36
CA ILE A 148 49.74 -1.51 -47.43
C ILE A 148 49.62 -2.82 -48.21
N LYS A 149 48.63 -2.94 -49.06
CA LYS A 149 48.36 -4.14 -49.89
C LYS A 149 49.56 -4.46 -50.81
N ILE A 150 50.25 -3.47 -51.33
CA ILE A 150 51.49 -3.64 -52.14
C ILE A 150 52.60 -4.23 -51.27
N GLN A 151 52.72 -3.84 -50.02
CA GLN A 151 53.81 -4.30 -49.12
C GLN A 151 53.45 -5.61 -48.43
N GLN A 152 52.17 -5.84 -48.19
CA GLN A 152 51.67 -7.04 -47.52
C GLN A 152 50.50 -7.61 -48.34
N PRO A 153 50.75 -8.38 -49.43
CA PRO A 153 49.73 -8.87 -50.34
C PRO A 153 48.68 -9.81 -49.71
N ASP A 154 49.01 -10.38 -48.55
CA ASP A 154 48.08 -11.26 -47.81
C ASP A 154 46.94 -10.53 -47.10
N PHE A 155 46.97 -9.18 -47.01
CA PHE A 155 45.88 -8.39 -46.51
C PHE A 155 44.66 -8.47 -47.42
N LYS A 156 43.57 -9.02 -46.88
CA LYS A 156 42.30 -9.23 -47.61
C LYS A 156 41.38 -8.03 -47.41
N GLY A 157 40.66 -7.59 -48.42
CA GLY A 157 39.66 -6.53 -48.40
C GLY A 157 39.88 -5.56 -49.54
N SER A 158 38.97 -4.56 -49.65
CA SER A 158 39.14 -3.39 -50.51
C SER A 158 40.28 -2.50 -50.00
N ASP A 159 40.79 -1.64 -50.89
CA ASP A 159 41.84 -0.69 -50.50
C ASP A 159 41.33 0.24 -49.38
N PHE A 160 40.07 0.62 -49.43
CA PHE A 160 39.44 1.42 -48.36
C PHE A 160 39.33 0.64 -47.04
N THR A 161 38.87 -0.59 -47.07
CA THR A 161 38.80 -1.46 -45.88
C THR A 161 40.15 -1.62 -45.19
N ILE A 162 41.21 -1.87 -45.99
CA ILE A 162 42.58 -2.05 -45.46
C ILE A 162 43.06 -0.70 -44.88
N GLY A 163 42.76 0.41 -45.53
CA GLY A 163 43.09 1.76 -45.03
C GLY A 163 42.41 2.06 -43.70
N CYS A 164 41.14 1.83 -43.58
CA CYS A 164 40.38 2.03 -42.33
C CYS A 164 40.84 1.07 -41.19
N THR A 165 41.13 -0.21 -41.52
CA THR A 165 41.57 -1.20 -40.52
C THR A 165 42.92 -0.82 -39.88
N THR A 166 43.76 -0.14 -40.66
CA THR A 166 45.13 0.18 -40.21
C THR A 166 45.33 1.62 -39.73
N ALA A 167 44.50 2.55 -40.20
CA ALA A 167 44.53 3.92 -39.78
C ALA A 167 44.06 4.08 -38.34
N TYR A 168 44.60 5.07 -37.63
CA TYR A 168 44.10 5.52 -36.32
C TYR A 168 44.38 7.02 -36.14
N ILE A 169 43.73 7.63 -35.18
CA ILE A 169 43.84 9.08 -34.93
C ILE A 169 44.30 9.34 -33.48
N ASP A 170 44.76 10.58 -33.26
CA ASP A 170 45.03 11.13 -31.95
C ASP A 170 43.77 11.87 -31.44
N ASP A 171 43.20 11.48 -30.31
CA ASP A 171 42.02 12.09 -29.72
C ASP A 171 42.22 13.55 -29.32
N GLN A 172 43.44 13.99 -29.07
CA GLN A 172 43.76 15.39 -28.81
C GLN A 172 43.46 16.29 -30.03
N GLN A 173 43.75 15.82 -31.25
CA GLN A 173 43.40 16.56 -32.48
C GLN A 173 41.90 16.79 -32.57
N VAL A 174 41.11 15.80 -32.18
CA VAL A 174 39.63 15.90 -32.22
C VAL A 174 39.17 17.06 -31.36
N THR A 175 39.62 17.14 -30.13
CA THR A 175 39.24 18.20 -29.18
C THR A 175 39.78 19.57 -29.59
N GLU A 176 40.97 19.65 -30.17
CA GLU A 176 41.57 20.89 -30.69
C GLU A 176 40.76 21.43 -31.86
N ILE A 177 40.38 20.60 -32.83
CA ILE A 177 39.63 21.01 -34.02
C ILE A 177 38.21 21.45 -33.67
N LEU A 178 37.52 20.70 -32.79
CA LEU A 178 36.19 21.08 -32.30
C LEU A 178 36.21 22.41 -31.55
N SER A 179 37.28 22.66 -30.78
CA SER A 179 37.49 23.94 -30.06
C SER A 179 37.84 25.09 -31.01
N LYS A 180 38.60 24.81 -32.06
CA LYS A 180 38.98 25.79 -33.10
C LYS A 180 37.75 26.32 -33.87
N HIS A 181 36.81 25.40 -34.18
CA HIS A 181 35.58 25.72 -34.91
C HIS A 181 34.35 25.75 -33.96
N LYS A 182 34.51 26.37 -32.77
CA LYS A 182 33.45 26.49 -31.79
C LYS A 182 32.19 27.19 -32.30
N ASP A 183 32.34 28.10 -33.25
CA ASP A 183 31.24 28.79 -33.96
C ASP A 183 30.32 27.83 -34.72
N LYS A 184 30.85 26.73 -35.22
CA LYS A 184 30.12 25.71 -36.00
C LYS A 184 29.64 24.53 -35.12
N PHE A 185 30.53 24.06 -34.24
CA PHE A 185 30.33 22.83 -33.47
C PHE A 185 29.96 23.03 -32.00
N GLY A 186 30.11 24.26 -31.47
CA GLY A 186 29.89 24.53 -30.05
C GLY A 186 28.50 24.11 -29.58
N GLY A 187 28.43 23.13 -28.68
CA GLY A 187 27.20 22.57 -28.16
C GLY A 187 26.42 21.66 -29.13
N LYS A 188 26.98 21.36 -30.32
CA LYS A 188 26.33 20.55 -31.37
C LYS A 188 27.00 19.19 -31.59
N TYR A 189 27.74 18.69 -30.63
CA TYR A 189 28.33 17.35 -30.65
C TYR A 189 28.31 16.70 -29.26
N ILE A 190 28.35 15.37 -29.25
CA ILE A 190 28.46 14.55 -28.06
C ILE A 190 29.52 13.50 -28.29
N ILE A 191 30.49 13.41 -27.36
CA ILE A 191 31.52 12.38 -27.36
C ILE A 191 31.02 11.17 -26.60
N VAL A 192 31.02 10.01 -27.28
CA VAL A 192 30.58 8.74 -26.70
C VAL A 192 31.70 7.71 -26.78
N ILE A 193 31.95 6.98 -25.71
CA ILE A 193 33.00 5.97 -25.65
C ILE A 193 32.40 4.62 -25.28
N PRO A 194 32.70 3.54 -26.03
CA PRO A 194 32.30 2.18 -25.73
C PRO A 194 33.14 1.63 -24.54
N VAL A 195 32.57 1.71 -23.35
CA VAL A 195 33.29 1.35 -22.10
C VAL A 195 33.32 -0.15 -21.89
N ASP A 196 32.22 -0.83 -22.19
CA ASP A 196 32.10 -2.26 -21.89
C ASP A 196 33.01 -3.13 -22.80
N GLU A 197 33.38 -2.64 -23.97
CA GLU A 197 34.19 -3.35 -24.97
C GLU A 197 35.68 -3.30 -24.65
N ASP A 198 36.22 -2.08 -24.53
CA ASP A 198 37.66 -1.83 -24.46
C ASP A 198 38.13 -1.40 -23.08
N LEU A 199 37.56 -0.36 -22.52
CA LEU A 199 38.01 0.26 -21.27
C LEU A 199 37.72 -0.59 -20.04
N SER A 200 36.75 -1.48 -20.10
CA SER A 200 36.45 -2.42 -19.00
C SER A 200 37.58 -3.42 -18.74
N LYS A 201 38.46 -3.67 -19.73
CA LYS A 201 39.64 -4.52 -19.63
C LYS A 201 40.77 -3.91 -18.78
N ILE A 202 40.76 -2.60 -18.58
CA ILE A 202 41.72 -1.91 -17.71
C ILE A 202 41.24 -2.02 -16.25
N SER A 203 42.10 -2.60 -15.38
CA SER A 203 41.81 -2.63 -13.95
C SER A 203 41.80 -1.22 -13.36
N TRP A 204 40.78 -0.90 -12.54
CA TRP A 204 40.67 0.39 -11.88
C TRP A 204 41.86 0.71 -10.93
N HIS A 205 42.50 -0.34 -10.38
CA HIS A 205 43.64 -0.21 -9.48
C HIS A 205 44.96 -0.59 -10.16
N GLY A 206 45.00 -0.72 -11.49
CA GLY A 206 46.19 -1.06 -12.24
C GLY A 206 47.02 0.16 -12.62
N GLN A 207 48.20 -0.10 -13.24
CA GLN A 207 49.12 0.98 -13.71
C GLN A 207 48.46 1.88 -14.76
N ASP A 208 47.56 1.33 -15.58
CA ASP A 208 46.89 2.06 -16.67
C ASP A 208 45.61 2.77 -16.22
N HIS A 209 45.36 2.83 -14.92
CA HIS A 209 44.20 3.49 -14.35
C HIS A 209 43.98 4.91 -14.90
N MET A 210 45.04 5.69 -15.05
CA MET A 210 44.98 7.07 -15.53
C MET A 210 44.50 7.17 -16.98
N VAL A 211 44.75 6.16 -17.83
CA VAL A 211 44.26 6.09 -19.21
C VAL A 211 42.75 5.92 -19.20
N ARG A 212 42.25 4.99 -18.38
CA ARG A 212 40.79 4.79 -18.22
C ARG A 212 40.12 6.04 -17.67
N LYS A 213 40.70 6.64 -16.66
CA LYS A 213 40.19 7.87 -16.04
C LYS A 213 40.13 9.03 -17.05
N TYR A 214 41.19 9.19 -17.86
CA TYR A 214 41.22 10.23 -18.91
C TYR A 214 40.06 10.10 -19.88
N PHE A 215 39.84 8.91 -20.43
CA PHE A 215 38.71 8.71 -21.35
C PHE A 215 37.34 8.91 -20.70
N TYR A 216 37.20 8.53 -19.42
CA TYR A 216 35.97 8.80 -18.69
C TYR A 216 35.71 10.29 -18.46
N GLN A 217 36.79 11.09 -18.28
CA GLN A 217 36.67 12.54 -18.15
C GLN A 217 36.31 13.24 -19.46
N VAL A 218 36.87 12.76 -20.59
CA VAL A 218 36.62 13.33 -21.92
C VAL A 218 35.22 12.97 -22.45
N ALA A 219 34.73 11.78 -22.17
CA ALA A 219 33.41 11.35 -22.62
C ALA A 219 32.27 12.22 -22.07
N ASN A 220 31.29 12.49 -22.90
CA ASN A 220 29.99 12.99 -22.45
C ASN A 220 29.06 11.85 -22.04
N MET A 221 29.07 10.74 -22.79
CA MET A 221 28.23 9.55 -22.57
C MET A 221 29.06 8.28 -22.78
N PHE A 222 28.55 7.15 -22.33
CA PHE A 222 29.14 5.84 -22.60
C PHE A 222 28.22 4.98 -23.47
N PHE A 223 28.78 4.22 -24.39
CA PHE A 223 28.10 3.05 -24.93
C PHE A 223 28.34 1.89 -23.95
N ALA A 224 27.29 1.52 -23.22
CA ALA A 224 27.36 0.47 -22.21
C ALA A 224 25.96 -0.03 -21.84
N THR A 225 25.85 -1.35 -21.56
CA THR A 225 24.63 -2.00 -21.08
C THR A 225 24.82 -2.69 -19.73
N ASN A 226 26.04 -2.72 -19.22
CA ASN A 226 26.39 -3.35 -17.96
C ASN A 226 25.95 -2.47 -16.79
N LYS A 227 25.22 -3.04 -15.84
CA LYS A 227 24.74 -2.34 -14.65
C LYS A 227 25.87 -1.67 -13.87
N GLY A 228 27.02 -2.32 -13.76
CA GLY A 228 28.16 -1.75 -13.06
C GLY A 228 28.71 -0.47 -13.69
N THR A 229 28.69 -0.37 -15.03
CA THR A 229 29.08 0.84 -15.78
C THR A 229 28.00 1.91 -15.68
N ILE A 230 26.74 1.52 -15.73
CA ILE A 230 25.60 2.44 -15.52
C ILE A 230 25.67 3.08 -14.13
N ASP A 231 25.80 2.27 -13.08
CA ASP A 231 25.90 2.76 -11.70
C ASP A 231 27.13 3.67 -11.50
N PHE A 232 28.25 3.37 -12.16
CA PHE A 232 29.42 4.25 -12.18
C PHE A 232 29.11 5.59 -12.86
N GLY A 233 28.53 5.56 -14.05
CA GLY A 233 28.18 6.76 -14.81
C GLY A 233 27.19 7.68 -14.08
N LEU A 234 26.36 7.13 -13.20
CA LEU A 234 25.44 7.84 -12.30
C LEU A 234 26.09 8.27 -10.96
N GLY A 235 27.39 8.03 -10.76
CA GLY A 235 28.08 8.39 -9.53
C GLY A 235 27.80 7.49 -8.33
N LYS A 236 27.00 6.42 -8.49
CA LYS A 236 26.58 5.54 -7.39
C LYS A 236 27.69 4.65 -6.79
N LYS A 237 28.91 4.69 -7.39
CA LYS A 237 30.07 3.95 -6.89
C LYS A 237 31.07 4.82 -6.12
N HIS A 238 30.75 6.07 -5.88
CA HIS A 238 31.51 7.00 -5.05
C HIS A 238 30.77 7.22 -3.72
N ASP A 239 31.49 7.65 -2.70
CA ASP A 239 30.89 7.88 -1.38
C ASP A 239 29.90 9.05 -1.42
N THR A 240 30.18 10.04 -2.27
CA THR A 240 29.28 11.17 -2.51
C THR A 240 29.22 11.55 -4.01
N ILE A 241 28.12 12.14 -4.43
CA ILE A 241 27.98 12.68 -5.79
C ILE A 241 28.97 13.83 -6.03
N ASP A 242 29.23 14.63 -5.03
CA ASP A 242 30.17 15.75 -5.12
C ASP A 242 31.60 15.29 -5.42
N GLU A 243 32.04 14.19 -4.83
CA GLU A 243 33.32 13.56 -5.14
C GLU A 243 33.37 13.09 -6.60
N TYR A 244 32.33 12.41 -7.06
CA TYR A 244 32.23 11.98 -8.44
C TYR A 244 32.29 13.14 -9.42
N ILE A 245 31.50 14.20 -9.21
CA ILE A 245 31.47 15.40 -10.08
C ILE A 245 32.80 16.14 -10.03
N SER A 246 33.47 16.24 -8.87
CA SER A 246 34.78 16.81 -8.75
C SER A 246 35.81 16.07 -9.62
N GLU A 247 35.72 14.75 -9.68
CA GLU A 247 36.61 13.88 -10.44
C GLU A 247 36.31 13.83 -11.94
N PHE A 248 35.02 13.62 -12.29
CA PHE A 248 34.58 13.37 -13.68
C PHE A 248 33.85 14.56 -14.32
N LYS A 249 33.65 15.66 -13.60
CA LYS A 249 33.02 16.93 -14.01
C LYS A 249 31.53 16.88 -14.27
N THR A 250 31.02 15.79 -14.85
CA THR A 250 29.59 15.58 -15.14
C THR A 250 29.24 14.12 -14.97
N PHE A 251 27.96 13.82 -14.81
CA PHE A 251 27.47 12.45 -14.99
C PHE A 251 27.81 11.91 -16.37
N LYS A 252 27.92 10.60 -16.49
CA LYS A 252 28.18 9.88 -17.74
C LYS A 252 27.03 8.92 -18.05
N PRO A 253 25.94 9.41 -18.61
CA PRO A 253 24.82 8.54 -18.98
C PRO A 253 25.29 7.44 -19.93
N CYS A 254 24.72 6.25 -19.74
CA CYS A 254 24.94 5.14 -20.65
C CYS A 254 23.81 5.10 -21.68
N ILE A 255 24.18 4.98 -22.95
CA ILE A 255 23.26 4.71 -24.05
C ILE A 255 23.68 3.43 -24.77
N CYS A 256 22.82 2.84 -25.58
CA CYS A 256 23.20 1.70 -26.40
C CYS A 256 22.69 1.81 -27.83
N GLY A 257 23.26 1.01 -28.69
CA GLY A 257 22.88 0.81 -30.09
C GLY A 257 23.01 -0.68 -30.44
N SER A 258 22.60 -1.05 -31.63
CA SER A 258 22.72 -2.44 -32.12
C SER A 258 24.11 -2.78 -32.61
N ASP A 259 24.96 -1.78 -32.92
CA ASP A 259 26.26 -1.99 -33.58
C ASP A 259 26.15 -2.91 -34.80
N ALA A 260 25.10 -2.63 -35.60
CA ALA A 260 24.74 -3.50 -36.72
C ALA A 260 25.70 -3.33 -37.88
N HIS A 261 26.25 -4.44 -38.35
CA HIS A 261 27.13 -4.57 -39.52
C HIS A 261 26.53 -5.39 -40.67
N SER A 262 25.33 -5.91 -40.48
CA SER A 262 24.59 -6.71 -41.49
C SER A 262 23.09 -6.37 -41.42
N LEU A 263 22.35 -6.74 -42.48
CA LEU A 263 20.90 -6.54 -42.48
C LEU A 263 20.22 -7.26 -41.32
N ASP A 264 20.66 -8.46 -40.97
CA ASP A 264 20.05 -9.26 -39.90
C ASP A 264 20.30 -8.68 -38.50
N SER A 265 21.39 -7.96 -38.30
CA SER A 265 21.74 -7.35 -37.00
C SER A 265 21.13 -5.98 -36.76
N LEU A 266 20.43 -5.40 -37.74
CA LEU A 266 19.75 -4.10 -37.60
C LEU A 266 18.74 -4.12 -36.46
N PHE A 267 18.95 -3.26 -35.45
CA PHE A 267 18.16 -3.12 -34.22
C PHE A 267 18.03 -4.40 -33.36
N VAL A 268 18.97 -5.31 -33.51
CA VAL A 268 19.18 -6.40 -32.55
C VAL A 268 20.08 -5.89 -31.45
N PHE A 269 19.48 -5.62 -30.29
CA PHE A 269 20.21 -4.99 -29.19
C PHE A 269 20.91 -6.00 -28.29
N PRO A 270 22.07 -5.64 -27.69
CA PRO A 270 22.77 -6.52 -26.76
C PRO A 270 21.90 -6.92 -25.57
N ASN A 271 21.82 -8.24 -25.31
CA ASN A 271 21.02 -8.83 -24.23
C ASN A 271 19.51 -8.48 -24.32
N ASP A 272 18.99 -8.26 -25.51
CA ASP A 272 17.59 -7.83 -25.76
C ASP A 272 17.18 -6.57 -24.99
N LYS A 273 18.11 -5.66 -24.74
CA LYS A 273 17.86 -4.41 -24.00
C LYS A 273 17.81 -3.22 -24.95
N ASN A 274 16.67 -2.56 -24.93
CA ASN A 274 16.47 -1.29 -25.64
C ASN A 274 16.99 -0.10 -24.82
N CYS A 275 17.36 0.99 -25.51
CA CYS A 275 17.72 2.26 -24.88
C CYS A 275 16.52 3.20 -24.91
N TRP A 276 15.84 3.35 -23.78
CA TRP A 276 14.69 4.23 -23.64
C TRP A 276 15.16 5.59 -23.15
N ILE A 277 14.85 6.65 -23.92
CA ILE A 277 15.23 8.02 -23.59
C ILE A 277 13.98 8.89 -23.41
N LYS A 278 13.87 9.50 -22.24
CA LYS A 278 12.77 10.41 -21.90
C LYS A 278 13.12 11.84 -22.34
N ALA A 279 12.95 12.13 -23.61
CA ALA A 279 13.17 13.44 -24.23
C ALA A 279 12.45 13.53 -25.56
N ILE A 280 12.32 14.74 -26.11
CA ILE A 280 11.89 14.92 -27.50
C ILE A 280 12.98 14.34 -28.42
N PRO A 281 12.64 13.62 -29.51
CA PRO A 281 13.62 13.02 -30.41
C PRO A 281 14.33 14.10 -31.26
N THR A 282 15.16 14.89 -30.61
CA THR A 282 15.99 15.93 -31.21
C THR A 282 17.38 15.84 -30.58
N PHE A 283 18.38 16.51 -31.20
CA PHE A 283 19.73 16.57 -30.61
C PHE A 283 19.74 17.26 -29.24
N GLU A 284 18.97 18.34 -29.08
CA GLU A 284 18.81 19.01 -27.78
C GLU A 284 18.14 18.10 -26.75
N GLY A 285 17.16 17.32 -27.17
CA GLY A 285 16.57 16.30 -26.29
C GLY A 285 17.58 15.22 -25.85
N LEU A 286 18.45 14.78 -26.78
CA LEU A 286 19.54 13.86 -26.44
C LEU A 286 20.54 14.51 -25.46
N LYS A 287 20.86 15.81 -25.59
CA LYS A 287 21.72 16.53 -24.65
C LYS A 287 21.13 16.65 -23.25
N GLN A 288 19.82 16.75 -23.12
CA GLN A 288 19.16 16.81 -21.80
C GLN A 288 19.45 15.59 -20.94
N VAL A 289 19.73 14.44 -21.55
CA VAL A 289 20.16 13.22 -20.85
C VAL A 289 21.41 13.43 -19.99
N LEU A 290 22.27 14.40 -20.33
CA LEU A 290 23.50 14.71 -19.58
C LEU A 290 23.22 15.32 -18.19
N TYR A 291 22.06 15.94 -18.00
CA TYR A 291 21.73 16.65 -16.77
C TYR A 291 20.99 15.78 -15.75
N GLU A 292 20.12 14.88 -16.24
CA GLU A 292 19.29 14.01 -15.37
C GLU A 292 19.30 12.55 -15.88
N PRO A 293 20.50 11.93 -15.94
CA PRO A 293 20.66 10.65 -16.64
C PRO A 293 19.85 9.51 -16.02
N GLU A 294 19.73 9.46 -14.70
CA GLU A 294 19.00 8.41 -14.02
C GLU A 294 17.51 8.41 -14.35
N GLU A 295 16.94 9.60 -14.53
CA GLU A 295 15.51 9.77 -14.81
C GLU A 295 15.21 9.69 -16.31
N ARG A 296 16.21 10.01 -17.16
CA ARG A 296 16.01 10.15 -18.60
C ARG A 296 16.43 8.96 -19.42
N VAL A 297 17.28 8.07 -18.88
CA VAL A 297 17.74 6.89 -19.62
C VAL A 297 17.46 5.61 -18.83
N LYS A 298 16.77 4.68 -19.51
CA LYS A 298 16.61 3.32 -18.99
C LYS A 298 17.06 2.34 -20.08
N ILE A 299 17.92 1.37 -19.68
CA ILE A 299 18.38 0.31 -20.56
C ILE A 299 17.74 -0.98 -20.09
N GLN A 300 16.66 -1.37 -20.74
CA GLN A 300 15.84 -2.52 -20.36
C GLN A 300 15.03 -3.04 -21.56
N GLN A 301 14.53 -4.27 -21.48
CA GLN A 301 13.81 -4.92 -22.57
C GLN A 301 12.47 -4.26 -22.86
N SER A 302 11.63 -4.08 -21.84
CA SER A 302 10.31 -3.45 -21.99
C SER A 302 10.39 -1.94 -21.91
N ILE A 303 9.36 -1.27 -22.43
CA ILE A 303 9.17 0.16 -22.20
C ILE A 303 9.15 0.42 -20.67
N PRO A 304 9.84 1.45 -20.18
CA PRO A 304 9.71 1.85 -18.77
C PRO A 304 8.26 2.12 -18.42
N ASP A 305 7.87 1.83 -17.16
CA ASP A 305 6.53 2.07 -16.69
C ASP A 305 6.11 3.51 -17.07
N ASP A 306 5.19 3.58 -18.01
CA ASP A 306 4.57 4.83 -18.43
C ASP A 306 3.26 5.01 -17.66
N LYS A 307 2.84 6.24 -17.51
CA LYS A 307 1.60 6.54 -16.82
C LYS A 307 0.41 6.07 -17.62
N ASN A 308 -0.60 5.62 -16.91
CA ASN A 308 -1.86 5.27 -17.56
C ASN A 308 -2.41 6.52 -18.29
N LEU A 309 -2.83 6.35 -19.52
CA LEU A 309 -3.26 7.45 -20.38
C LEU A 309 -4.41 8.29 -19.76
N TYR A 310 -5.30 7.62 -18.99
CA TYR A 310 -6.39 8.28 -18.25
C TYR A 310 -5.93 9.10 -17.03
N GLN A 311 -4.63 9.07 -16.70
CA GLN A 311 -4.03 9.84 -15.60
C GLN A 311 -3.22 11.04 -16.09
N VAL A 312 -3.24 11.31 -17.39
CA VAL A 312 -2.42 12.36 -18.02
C VAL A 312 -3.31 13.32 -18.81
N ILE A 313 -3.20 14.61 -18.48
CA ILE A 313 -3.79 15.67 -19.30
C ILE A 313 -2.88 15.90 -20.51
N ASP A 314 -3.40 15.70 -21.71
CA ASP A 314 -2.68 15.93 -22.96
C ASP A 314 -2.66 17.41 -23.34
N SER A 315 -3.82 18.04 -23.30
CA SER A 315 -3.92 19.46 -23.69
C SER A 315 -5.10 20.16 -23.01
N ILE A 316 -4.97 21.48 -22.93
CA ILE A 316 -6.00 22.38 -22.42
C ILE A 316 -6.32 23.39 -23.50
N THR A 317 -7.52 23.37 -24.02
CA THR A 317 -7.99 24.33 -25.01
C THR A 317 -8.82 25.41 -24.33
N LEU A 318 -8.44 26.63 -24.56
CA LEU A 318 -9.04 27.85 -24.05
C LEU A 318 -9.65 28.62 -25.23
N LYS A 319 -10.98 28.80 -25.23
CA LYS A 319 -11.72 29.46 -26.30
C LYS A 319 -12.76 30.40 -25.71
N GLU A 320 -12.31 31.59 -25.33
CA GLU A 320 -13.20 32.63 -24.85
C GLU A 320 -12.74 34.00 -25.35
N ASN A 321 -13.54 34.66 -26.19
CA ASN A 321 -13.22 35.96 -26.79
C ASN A 321 -12.95 37.01 -25.72
N GLY A 322 -11.76 37.60 -25.76
CA GLY A 322 -11.35 38.68 -24.87
C GLY A 322 -10.77 38.23 -23.53
N PHE A 323 -10.79 36.92 -23.23
CA PHE A 323 -10.24 36.39 -22.00
C PHE A 323 -9.13 35.35 -22.26
N TRP A 324 -9.46 34.26 -22.93
CA TRP A 324 -8.50 33.20 -23.29
C TRP A 324 -8.64 32.77 -24.74
N ASN A 325 -7.52 32.55 -25.41
CA ASN A 325 -7.51 31.95 -26.73
C ASN A 325 -6.22 31.15 -26.96
N GLY A 326 -6.37 29.88 -27.24
CA GLY A 326 -5.26 28.98 -27.55
C GLY A 326 -5.41 27.59 -27.02
N THR A 327 -4.50 26.72 -27.44
CA THR A 327 -4.35 25.36 -26.90
C THR A 327 -2.98 25.21 -26.27
N ILE A 328 -2.94 24.71 -25.03
CA ILE A 328 -1.72 24.47 -24.28
C ILE A 328 -1.55 22.96 -24.26
N TYR A 329 -0.46 22.45 -24.83
CA TYR A 329 -0.08 21.04 -24.76
C TYR A 329 0.78 20.80 -23.54
N LEU A 330 0.47 19.74 -22.80
CA LEU A 330 1.18 19.39 -21.57
C LEU A 330 2.00 18.12 -21.79
N ASN A 331 3.18 18.08 -21.19
CA ASN A 331 3.89 16.81 -21.10
C ASN A 331 3.35 15.99 -19.90
N GLN A 332 3.54 14.69 -19.95
CA GLN A 332 3.01 13.79 -18.94
C GLN A 332 3.72 13.84 -17.57
N ASN A 333 4.74 14.68 -17.43
CA ASN A 333 5.52 14.84 -16.21
C ASN A 333 5.32 16.24 -15.61
N LEU A 334 6.39 16.88 -15.15
CA LEU A 334 6.35 18.22 -14.59
C LEU A 334 6.16 19.28 -15.68
N ASN A 335 5.13 20.11 -15.58
CA ASN A 335 4.90 21.30 -16.41
C ASN A 335 4.84 22.54 -15.51
N THR A 336 5.55 23.68 -15.72
CA THR A 336 5.60 24.87 -14.88
C THR A 336 4.98 26.08 -15.56
N ILE A 337 4.11 26.81 -14.86
CA ILE A 337 3.46 28.03 -15.36
C ILE A 337 4.19 29.24 -14.77
N ILE A 338 4.93 29.98 -15.60
CA ILE A 338 5.68 31.16 -15.18
C ILE A 338 5.01 32.43 -15.71
N GLY A 339 5.02 33.46 -14.91
CA GLY A 339 4.51 34.76 -15.31
C GLY A 339 4.55 35.76 -14.15
N GLY A 340 4.47 37.04 -14.47
CA GLY A 340 4.38 38.09 -13.46
C GLY A 340 3.09 38.03 -12.63
N ARG A 341 2.93 38.94 -11.66
CA ARG A 341 1.68 39.07 -10.91
C ARG A 341 0.53 39.44 -11.85
N SER A 342 -0.64 38.88 -11.58
CA SER A 342 -1.89 39.12 -12.34
C SER A 342 -1.87 38.69 -13.82
N THR A 343 -0.98 37.75 -14.21
CA THR A 343 -0.91 37.19 -15.59
C THR A 343 -1.85 36.00 -15.80
N GLY A 344 -2.65 35.60 -14.81
CA GLY A 344 -3.63 34.53 -14.94
C GLY A 344 -3.16 33.13 -14.55
N LYS A 345 -1.96 32.97 -13.95
CA LYS A 345 -1.44 31.65 -13.50
C LYS A 345 -2.43 30.89 -12.63
N SER A 346 -2.81 31.49 -11.49
CA SER A 346 -3.79 30.90 -10.56
C SER A 346 -5.17 30.71 -11.21
N SER A 347 -5.55 31.62 -12.13
CA SER A 347 -6.81 31.49 -12.87
C SER A 347 -6.84 30.26 -13.77
N LEU A 348 -5.72 29.94 -14.42
CA LEU A 348 -5.61 28.73 -15.25
C LEU A 348 -5.70 27.46 -14.39
N LEU A 349 -4.96 27.39 -13.28
CA LEU A 349 -5.01 26.26 -12.37
C LEU A 349 -6.41 26.07 -11.78
N LYS A 350 -7.04 27.15 -11.33
CA LYS A 350 -8.43 27.15 -10.84
C LYS A 350 -9.42 26.70 -11.91
N ALA A 351 -9.24 27.12 -13.15
CA ALA A 351 -10.11 26.72 -14.25
C ALA A 351 -10.03 25.21 -14.54
N ILE A 352 -8.82 24.65 -14.52
CA ILE A 352 -8.61 23.20 -14.70
C ILE A 352 -9.27 22.45 -13.53
N ALA A 353 -9.00 22.86 -12.29
CA ALA A 353 -9.57 22.25 -11.10
C ALA A 353 -11.09 22.34 -11.08
N ALA A 354 -11.66 23.53 -11.31
CA ALA A 354 -13.10 23.75 -11.29
C ALA A 354 -13.84 23.07 -12.46
N LYS A 355 -13.19 22.91 -13.60
CA LYS A 355 -13.75 22.15 -14.73
C LYS A 355 -13.92 20.67 -14.40
N HIS A 356 -13.05 20.16 -13.57
CA HIS A 356 -13.10 18.77 -13.07
C HIS A 356 -14.08 18.64 -11.89
N ASP A 357 -13.91 19.47 -10.85
CA ASP A 357 -14.81 19.56 -9.70
C ASP A 357 -15.04 21.03 -9.31
N VAL A 358 -16.27 21.50 -9.51
CA VAL A 358 -16.66 22.88 -9.19
C VAL A 358 -16.42 23.25 -7.72
N ASN A 359 -16.50 22.28 -6.81
CA ASN A 359 -16.24 22.49 -5.38
C ASN A 359 -14.76 22.69 -5.03
N SER A 360 -13.86 22.49 -5.99
CA SER A 360 -12.41 22.70 -5.78
C SER A 360 -12.02 24.17 -5.62
N VAL A 361 -12.91 25.08 -5.99
CA VAL A 361 -12.74 26.54 -5.89
C VAL A 361 -13.89 27.17 -5.09
N ASP A 362 -13.68 28.39 -4.59
CA ASP A 362 -14.73 29.09 -3.83
C ASP A 362 -15.96 29.39 -4.69
N ASN A 363 -17.16 29.21 -4.15
CA ASN A 363 -18.43 29.38 -4.86
C ASN A 363 -18.62 30.74 -5.55
N ASN A 364 -17.90 31.77 -5.12
CA ASN A 364 -17.95 33.13 -5.67
C ASN A 364 -16.72 33.45 -6.54
N ASP A 365 -15.88 32.45 -6.88
CA ASP A 365 -14.71 32.70 -7.72
C ASP A 365 -15.16 33.05 -9.15
N TYR A 366 -14.62 34.17 -9.68
CA TYR A 366 -14.97 34.67 -11.02
C TYR A 366 -14.69 33.64 -12.12
N ILE A 367 -13.76 32.74 -11.91
CA ILE A 367 -13.38 31.71 -12.90
C ILE A 367 -14.55 30.81 -13.27
N LEU A 368 -15.52 30.62 -12.38
CA LEU A 368 -16.70 29.80 -12.62
C LEU A 368 -17.53 30.30 -13.82
N ASN A 369 -17.48 31.62 -14.10
CA ASN A 369 -18.18 32.23 -15.24
C ASN A 369 -17.50 31.95 -16.60
N HIS A 370 -16.25 31.46 -16.58
CA HIS A 370 -15.40 31.25 -17.76
C HIS A 370 -15.15 29.78 -18.09
N LEU A 371 -15.72 28.84 -17.33
CA LEU A 371 -15.52 27.41 -17.51
C LEU A 371 -16.05 26.86 -18.85
N SER A 372 -17.02 27.52 -19.45
CA SER A 372 -17.54 27.14 -20.78
C SER A 372 -16.49 27.23 -21.88
N GLY A 373 -15.52 28.13 -21.73
CA GLY A 373 -14.41 28.29 -22.65
C GLY A 373 -13.23 27.34 -22.41
N VAL A 374 -13.30 26.47 -21.41
CA VAL A 374 -12.20 25.56 -21.04
C VAL A 374 -12.55 24.13 -21.43
N THR A 375 -11.69 23.49 -22.20
CA THR A 375 -11.77 22.06 -22.53
C THR A 375 -10.47 21.38 -22.14
N ILE A 376 -10.56 20.31 -21.36
CA ILE A 376 -9.43 19.47 -20.96
C ILE A 376 -9.48 18.21 -21.82
N CYS A 377 -8.42 17.93 -22.55
CA CYS A 377 -8.26 16.70 -23.31
C CYS A 377 -7.29 15.79 -22.56
N TRP A 378 -7.73 14.58 -22.25
CA TRP A 378 -6.90 13.57 -21.62
C TRP A 378 -6.18 12.73 -22.69
N LYS A 379 -5.07 12.13 -22.34
CA LYS A 379 -4.24 11.37 -23.28
C LYS A 379 -4.92 10.08 -23.78
N ASP A 380 -5.92 9.59 -23.08
CA ASP A 380 -6.79 8.50 -23.54
C ASP A 380 -7.83 8.91 -24.59
N GLY A 381 -7.89 10.21 -24.92
CA GLY A 381 -8.83 10.78 -25.90
C GLY A 381 -10.17 11.18 -25.32
N GLU A 382 -10.41 10.98 -24.05
CA GLU A 382 -11.64 11.37 -23.36
C GLU A 382 -11.59 12.86 -22.98
N ASN A 383 -12.72 13.54 -23.13
CA ASN A 383 -12.87 14.96 -22.79
C ASN A 383 -13.80 15.18 -21.59
N GLU A 384 -14.30 14.10 -20.96
CA GLU A 384 -15.36 14.16 -19.97
C GLU A 384 -14.91 13.87 -18.52
N THR A 385 -15.81 14.20 -17.60
CA THR A 385 -15.69 14.16 -16.16
C THR A 385 -15.70 12.73 -15.60
N GLY A 386 -14.58 12.07 -15.55
CA GLY A 386 -14.42 10.75 -14.89
C GLY A 386 -13.03 10.59 -14.31
N HIS A 387 -12.15 11.48 -14.72
CA HIS A 387 -10.76 11.51 -14.32
C HIS A 387 -10.61 12.26 -12.99
N LYS A 388 -9.57 11.97 -12.22
CA LYS A 388 -9.28 12.63 -10.96
C LYS A 388 -8.18 13.67 -11.12
N ILE A 389 -8.32 14.80 -10.45
CA ILE A 389 -7.31 15.87 -10.35
C ILE A 389 -7.24 16.29 -8.87
N GLU A 390 -6.04 16.43 -8.33
CA GLU A 390 -5.83 17.07 -7.04
C GLU A 390 -5.40 18.53 -7.25
N TYR A 391 -6.01 19.43 -6.50
CA TYR A 391 -5.70 20.87 -6.55
C TYR A 391 -5.35 21.42 -5.17
N TYR A 392 -4.15 21.94 -5.06
CA TYR A 392 -3.66 22.63 -3.87
C TYR A 392 -3.61 24.13 -4.14
N LYS A 393 -4.58 24.84 -3.58
CA LYS A 393 -4.69 26.30 -3.71
C LYS A 393 -3.53 27.02 -3.01
N GLN A 394 -3.32 28.28 -3.35
CA GLN A 394 -2.35 29.15 -2.67
C GLN A 394 -2.52 29.09 -1.14
N ASN A 395 -1.45 29.01 -0.38
CA ASN A 395 -1.39 28.82 1.07
C ASN A 395 -1.96 27.50 1.61
N TYR A 396 -2.35 26.54 0.76
CA TYR A 396 -2.97 25.27 1.20
C TYR A 396 -2.12 24.53 2.24
N MET A 397 -0.81 24.40 1.98
CA MET A 397 0.13 23.73 2.89
C MET A 397 0.23 24.44 4.24
N HIS A 398 0.17 25.76 4.19
CA HIS A 398 0.21 26.62 5.38
C HIS A 398 -1.07 26.51 6.22
N ASP A 399 -2.23 26.44 5.55
CA ASP A 399 -3.52 26.28 6.21
C ASP A 399 -3.59 24.92 6.93
N ILE A 400 -3.11 23.84 6.29
CA ILE A 400 -3.01 22.53 6.92
C ILE A 400 -2.02 22.57 8.10
N ALA A 401 -0.83 23.13 7.91
CA ALA A 401 0.20 23.18 8.94
C ALA A 401 -0.25 23.91 10.22
N ARG A 402 -1.09 24.92 10.09
CA ARG A 402 -1.67 25.67 11.22
C ARG A 402 -2.84 24.94 11.90
N SER A 403 -3.45 23.98 11.26
CA SER A 403 -4.58 23.24 11.79
C SER A 403 -4.15 21.85 12.27
N HIS A 404 -3.96 21.68 13.56
CA HIS A 404 -3.62 20.39 14.16
C HIS A 404 -4.60 19.27 13.73
N THR A 405 -5.88 19.60 13.59
CA THR A 405 -6.90 18.62 13.15
C THR A 405 -6.69 18.19 11.70
N GLU A 406 -6.39 19.12 10.79
CA GLU A 406 -6.17 18.77 9.37
C GLU A 406 -4.83 18.06 9.16
N THR A 407 -3.80 18.47 9.90
CA THR A 407 -2.52 17.76 9.91
C THR A 407 -2.69 16.31 10.37
N ASN A 408 -3.42 16.08 11.46
CA ASN A 408 -3.70 14.73 11.96
C ASN A 408 -4.49 13.89 10.96
N LYS A 409 -5.50 14.44 10.29
CA LYS A 409 -6.25 13.73 9.24
C LYS A 409 -5.36 13.35 8.05
N LEU A 410 -4.48 14.25 7.62
CA LEU A 410 -3.54 13.97 6.53
C LEU A 410 -2.60 12.83 6.92
N VAL A 411 -2.03 12.90 8.13
CA VAL A 411 -1.11 11.87 8.63
C VAL A 411 -1.82 10.53 8.79
N GLU A 412 -3.05 10.51 9.29
CA GLU A 412 -3.86 9.30 9.42
C GLU A 412 -4.13 8.66 8.05
N LYS A 413 -4.51 9.46 7.04
CA LYS A 413 -4.69 8.98 5.66
C LYS A 413 -3.41 8.34 5.11
N ILE A 414 -2.26 8.95 5.35
CA ILE A 414 -0.96 8.43 4.93
C ILE A 414 -0.62 7.13 5.65
N LEU A 415 -0.82 7.09 6.98
CA LEU A 415 -0.56 5.88 7.75
C LEU A 415 -1.43 4.71 7.29
N LEU A 416 -2.71 4.96 6.99
CA LEU A 416 -3.62 3.95 6.44
C LEU A 416 -3.12 3.39 5.10
N SER A 417 -2.58 4.25 4.22
CA SER A 417 -2.06 3.83 2.92
C SER A 417 -0.76 3.03 3.02
N LYS A 418 0.05 3.26 4.05
CA LYS A 418 1.35 2.59 4.27
C LYS A 418 1.30 1.46 5.29
N ASP A 419 0.17 1.26 5.94
CA ASP A 419 -0.03 0.19 6.92
C ASP A 419 -0.14 -1.19 6.22
N SER A 420 1.00 -1.69 5.75
CA SER A 420 1.11 -3.00 5.09
C SER A 420 0.60 -4.17 5.94
N ASN A 421 0.56 -4.01 7.27
CA ASN A 421 0.08 -5.00 8.22
C ASN A 421 -1.41 -4.80 8.59
N CYS A 422 -2.04 -3.78 8.04
CA CYS A 422 -3.43 -3.39 8.32
C CYS A 422 -3.70 -3.16 9.82
N LEU A 423 -2.74 -2.58 10.54
CA LEU A 423 -2.84 -2.37 11.99
C LEU A 423 -3.95 -1.39 12.36
N LEU A 424 -4.06 -0.26 11.64
CA LEU A 424 -5.11 0.74 11.88
C LEU A 424 -6.50 0.21 11.52
N THR A 425 -6.61 -0.55 10.45
CA THR A 425 -7.87 -1.20 10.06
C THR A 425 -8.29 -2.22 11.12
N LYS A 426 -7.37 -3.10 11.53
CA LYS A 426 -7.60 -4.07 12.61
C LYS A 426 -7.98 -3.37 13.91
N TYR A 427 -7.31 -2.28 14.27
CA TYR A 427 -7.64 -1.47 15.44
C TYR A 427 -9.08 -0.95 15.38
N SER A 428 -9.52 -0.45 14.24
CA SER A 428 -10.89 0.02 14.03
C SER A 428 -11.92 -1.12 14.17
N ASP A 429 -11.63 -2.28 13.57
CA ASP A 429 -12.49 -3.46 13.64
C ASP A 429 -12.58 -4.00 15.07
N THR A 430 -11.44 -4.11 15.76
CA THR A 430 -11.37 -4.52 17.16
C THR A 430 -12.15 -3.59 18.08
N LYS A 431 -12.06 -2.27 17.87
CA LYS A 431 -12.87 -1.30 18.62
C LYS A 431 -14.38 -1.55 18.46
N THR A 432 -14.83 -1.81 17.25
CA THR A 432 -16.25 -2.09 16.96
C THR A 432 -16.69 -3.42 17.60
N GLU A 433 -15.82 -4.42 17.61
CA GLU A 433 -16.08 -5.71 18.27
C GLU A 433 -16.15 -5.55 19.78
N ILE A 434 -15.20 -4.87 20.41
CA ILE A 434 -15.19 -4.56 21.85
C ILE A 434 -16.49 -3.83 22.23
N GLU A 435 -16.89 -2.81 21.48
CA GLU A 435 -18.14 -2.08 21.74
C GLU A 435 -19.35 -3.01 21.71
N ARG A 436 -19.47 -3.88 20.71
CA ARG A 436 -20.56 -4.85 20.59
C ARG A 436 -20.60 -5.84 21.76
N GLU A 437 -19.42 -6.39 22.14
CA GLU A 437 -19.34 -7.35 23.24
C GLU A 437 -19.67 -6.72 24.58
N ILE A 438 -19.19 -5.51 24.85
CA ILE A 438 -19.51 -4.76 26.06
C ILE A 438 -21.01 -4.46 26.13
N ASN A 439 -21.62 -3.99 25.04
CA ASN A 439 -23.06 -3.70 24.97
C ASN A 439 -23.89 -4.95 25.30
N SER A 440 -23.55 -6.09 24.71
CA SER A 440 -24.22 -7.37 24.96
C SER A 440 -24.05 -7.83 26.41
N SER A 441 -22.82 -7.69 26.94
CA SER A 441 -22.50 -8.10 28.32
C SER A 441 -23.19 -7.23 29.37
N ILE A 442 -23.26 -5.93 29.14
CA ILE A 442 -23.96 -4.99 30.04
C ILE A 442 -25.48 -5.26 30.03
N PHE A 443 -26.06 -5.49 28.86
CA PHE A 443 -27.47 -5.87 28.77
C PHE A 443 -27.77 -7.12 29.60
N SER A 444 -26.97 -8.17 29.42
CA SER A 444 -27.11 -9.43 30.17
C SER A 444 -26.89 -9.25 31.66
N LEU A 445 -25.92 -8.41 32.04
CA LEU A 445 -25.60 -8.13 33.46
C LEU A 445 -26.78 -7.47 34.19
N PHE A 446 -27.41 -6.47 33.59
CA PHE A 446 -28.56 -5.80 34.19
C PHE A 446 -29.82 -6.68 34.15
N GLN A 447 -29.96 -7.57 33.19
CA GLN A 447 -31.02 -8.59 33.17
C GLN A 447 -30.84 -9.57 34.33
N TYR A 448 -29.62 -10.14 34.50
CA TYR A 448 -29.36 -11.03 35.65
C TYR A 448 -29.46 -10.32 36.98
N LYS A 449 -29.11 -9.03 37.08
CA LYS A 449 -29.37 -8.24 38.27
C LYS A 449 -30.85 -8.14 38.62
N LYS A 450 -31.73 -7.95 37.62
CA LYS A 450 -33.17 -7.91 37.81
C LYS A 450 -33.70 -9.28 38.31
N GLU A 451 -33.27 -10.34 37.67
CA GLU A 451 -33.63 -11.72 38.09
C GLU A 451 -33.12 -12.02 39.50
N TYR A 452 -31.88 -11.67 39.84
CA TYR A 452 -31.33 -11.82 41.18
C TYR A 452 -32.12 -11.09 42.24
N LEU A 453 -32.62 -9.89 41.97
CA LEU A 453 -33.48 -9.12 42.87
C LEU A 453 -34.86 -9.78 43.03
N GLN A 454 -35.44 -10.34 41.97
CA GLN A 454 -36.72 -11.06 42.02
C GLN A 454 -36.59 -12.31 42.92
N ILE A 455 -35.56 -13.12 42.70
CA ILE A 455 -35.28 -14.30 43.55
C ILE A 455 -34.99 -13.90 44.97
N SER A 456 -34.22 -12.82 45.18
CA SER A 456 -33.92 -12.34 46.51
C SER A 456 -35.20 -11.91 47.29
N ASN A 457 -36.16 -11.30 46.60
CA ASN A 457 -37.45 -10.97 47.19
C ASN A 457 -38.33 -12.21 47.46
N ALA A 458 -38.36 -13.14 46.50
CA ALA A 458 -39.08 -14.40 46.66
C ALA A 458 -38.54 -15.21 47.89
N LEU A 459 -37.22 -15.20 48.09
CA LEU A 459 -36.61 -15.83 49.29
C LEU A 459 -37.04 -15.11 50.57
N LYS A 460 -37.16 -13.80 50.59
CA LYS A 460 -37.65 -13.04 51.74
C LYS A 460 -39.11 -13.39 52.10
N GLU A 461 -39.95 -13.57 51.10
CA GLU A 461 -41.35 -13.90 51.27
C GLU A 461 -41.55 -15.33 51.78
N LYS A 462 -40.67 -16.28 51.40
CA LYS A 462 -40.74 -17.69 51.86
C LYS A 462 -40.27 -17.90 53.30
N GLY A 463 -39.67 -16.93 53.93
CA GLY A 463 -39.25 -16.99 55.28
C GLY A 463 -37.77 -17.46 55.48
N ASN A 464 -37.40 -17.65 56.77
CA ASN A 464 -36.05 -18.05 57.12
C ASN A 464 -35.89 -19.58 57.02
N LYS A 465 -35.00 -20.07 56.18
CA LYS A 465 -34.65 -21.48 56.02
C LYS A 465 -34.43 -22.21 57.32
N ALA A 466 -33.64 -21.63 58.25
CA ALA A 466 -33.40 -22.21 59.59
C ALA A 466 -34.67 -22.31 60.44
N GLY A 467 -35.69 -21.48 60.19
CA GLY A 467 -37.00 -21.57 60.79
C GLY A 467 -37.78 -22.77 60.27
N VAL A 468 -37.81 -22.99 58.95
CA VAL A 468 -38.46 -24.12 58.32
C VAL A 468 -37.80 -25.46 58.76
N GLU A 469 -36.48 -25.51 58.79
CA GLU A 469 -35.70 -26.70 59.25
C GLU A 469 -36.03 -27.05 60.69
N ARG A 470 -36.09 -26.02 61.57
CA ARG A 470 -36.53 -26.28 63.01
C ARG A 470 -37.96 -26.77 63.09
N GLN A 471 -38.87 -26.18 62.32
CA GLN A 471 -40.27 -26.63 62.29
C GLN A 471 -40.37 -28.10 61.86
N LEU A 472 -39.64 -28.49 60.82
CA LEU A 472 -39.55 -29.86 60.32
C LEU A 472 -39.03 -30.82 61.42
N THR A 473 -38.02 -30.40 62.19
CA THR A 473 -37.50 -31.20 63.27
C THR A 473 -38.57 -31.49 64.32
N VAL A 474 -39.31 -30.47 64.76
CA VAL A 474 -40.40 -30.59 65.71
C VAL A 474 -41.54 -31.50 65.18
N LEU A 475 -41.91 -31.30 63.90
CA LEU A 475 -42.97 -32.13 63.28
C LEU A 475 -42.58 -33.63 63.17
N ARG A 476 -41.31 -33.89 62.81
CA ARG A 476 -40.76 -35.28 62.79
C ARG A 476 -40.62 -35.93 64.11
N GLU A 477 -40.32 -35.17 65.19
CA GLU A 477 -40.41 -35.72 66.58
C GLU A 477 -41.83 -36.07 66.94
N ARG A 478 -42.80 -35.20 66.61
CA ARG A 478 -44.23 -35.45 66.81
C ARG A 478 -44.73 -36.70 66.06
N GLU A 479 -44.31 -36.87 64.78
CA GLU A 479 -44.54 -38.04 63.94
C GLU A 479 -44.08 -39.32 64.63
N LYS A 480 -42.82 -39.34 65.16
CA LYS A 480 -42.27 -40.49 65.89
C LYS A 480 -43.09 -40.85 67.13
N ASP A 481 -43.52 -39.84 67.89
CA ASP A 481 -44.33 -40.09 69.08
C ASP A 481 -45.73 -40.70 68.77
N LEU A 482 -46.36 -40.18 67.72
CA LEU A 482 -47.68 -40.70 67.24
C LEU A 482 -47.55 -42.12 66.63
N GLN A 483 -46.35 -42.50 66.10
CA GLN A 483 -46.10 -43.87 65.60
C GLN A 483 -45.86 -44.90 66.72
N LYS A 484 -45.50 -44.50 67.91
CA LYS A 484 -45.29 -45.40 69.05
C LYS A 484 -46.62 -46.11 69.54
N ASP A 485 -47.77 -45.48 69.24
CA ASP A 485 -49.08 -46.01 69.56
C ASP A 485 -49.63 -47.05 68.56
N SER A 486 -48.79 -47.45 67.59
CA SER A 486 -49.13 -48.39 66.54
C SER A 486 -49.01 -49.85 67.00
N ASN A 487 -49.86 -50.77 66.49
CA ASN A 487 -49.76 -52.22 66.71
C ASN A 487 -48.55 -52.86 65.97
N LEU A 488 -47.54 -52.09 65.52
CA LEU A 488 -46.37 -52.53 64.84
C LEU A 488 -45.23 -52.64 65.85
N SER A 489 -44.45 -53.71 65.77
CA SER A 489 -43.22 -53.84 66.59
C SER A 489 -42.22 -52.72 66.25
N ALA A 490 -41.30 -52.37 67.20
CA ALA A 490 -40.31 -51.36 67.01
C ALA A 490 -39.44 -51.61 65.76
N SER A 491 -39.15 -52.87 65.43
CA SER A 491 -38.37 -53.20 64.19
C SER A 491 -39.20 -53.05 62.92
N GLU A 492 -40.54 -53.27 63.00
CA GLU A 492 -41.41 -53.01 61.81
C GLU A 492 -41.64 -51.52 61.60
N ILE A 493 -41.70 -50.68 62.64
CA ILE A 493 -41.76 -49.22 62.50
C ILE A 493 -40.43 -48.69 61.87
N GLU A 494 -39.29 -49.23 62.31
CA GLU A 494 -38.02 -48.88 61.70
C GLU A 494 -37.95 -49.28 60.20
N LEU A 495 -38.42 -50.51 59.87
CA LEU A 495 -38.49 -50.97 58.48
C LEU A 495 -39.45 -50.12 57.66
N TYR A 496 -40.65 -49.83 58.22
CA TYR A 496 -41.62 -48.98 57.57
C TYR A 496 -41.04 -47.58 57.25
N ASN A 497 -40.32 -46.93 58.18
CA ASN A 497 -39.71 -45.62 57.95
C ASN A 497 -38.58 -45.68 56.95
N LYS A 498 -37.77 -46.75 56.88
CA LYS A 498 -36.78 -47.01 55.86
C LYS A 498 -37.45 -47.14 54.46
N LEU A 499 -38.60 -47.97 54.40
CA LEU A 499 -39.33 -48.16 53.19
C LEU A 499 -39.95 -46.81 52.69
N LEU A 500 -40.51 -46.01 53.59
CA LEU A 500 -41.06 -44.69 53.31
C LEU A 500 -40.02 -43.72 52.78
N THR A 501 -38.84 -43.71 53.40
CA THR A 501 -37.72 -42.89 52.99
C THR A 501 -37.24 -43.32 51.57
N SER A 502 -37.15 -44.64 51.35
CA SER A 502 -36.74 -45.21 50.07
C SER A 502 -37.77 -44.90 48.99
N LEU A 503 -39.07 -44.99 49.32
CA LEU A 503 -40.19 -44.65 48.42
C LEU A 503 -40.10 -43.17 47.98
N PHE A 504 -39.92 -42.27 48.93
CA PHE A 504 -39.76 -40.81 48.63
C PHE A 504 -38.55 -40.54 47.80
N GLN A 505 -37.41 -41.22 48.05
CA GLN A 505 -36.23 -41.07 47.21
C GLN A 505 -36.48 -41.54 45.76
N LYS A 506 -37.14 -42.68 45.60
CA LYS A 506 -37.51 -43.23 44.29
C LYS A 506 -38.46 -42.29 43.53
N GLU A 507 -39.44 -41.70 44.21
CA GLU A 507 -40.38 -40.75 43.63
C GLU A 507 -39.70 -39.49 43.14
N LYS A 508 -38.69 -39.03 43.91
CA LYS A 508 -37.84 -37.89 43.49
C LYS A 508 -37.02 -38.22 42.25
N GLU A 509 -36.36 -39.40 42.24
CA GLU A 509 -35.57 -39.86 41.10
C GLU A 509 -36.46 -40.05 39.84
N ILE A 510 -37.66 -40.56 39.98
CA ILE A 510 -38.63 -40.67 38.89
C ILE A 510 -38.98 -39.30 38.35
N SER A 511 -39.30 -38.32 39.21
CA SER A 511 -39.64 -36.95 38.79
C SER A 511 -38.48 -36.24 38.04
N LEU A 512 -37.25 -36.47 38.49
CA LEU A 512 -36.07 -35.96 37.80
C LEU A 512 -35.87 -36.59 36.42
N ALA A 513 -35.98 -37.95 36.36
CA ALA A 513 -35.82 -38.66 35.10
C ALA A 513 -36.93 -38.26 34.08
N GLU A 514 -38.16 -38.06 34.54
CA GLU A 514 -39.27 -37.55 33.68
C GLU A 514 -38.99 -36.12 33.18
N SER A 515 -38.35 -35.27 34.03
CA SER A 515 -37.94 -33.93 33.63
C SER A 515 -36.83 -33.97 32.58
N ASP A 516 -35.85 -34.88 32.76
CA ASP A 516 -34.74 -35.06 31.81
C ASP A 516 -35.25 -35.57 30.45
N ILE A 517 -36.21 -36.51 30.46
CA ILE A 517 -36.84 -36.98 29.20
C ILE A 517 -37.52 -35.83 28.47
N LYS A 518 -38.24 -34.94 29.15
CA LYS A 518 -38.86 -33.75 28.53
C LYS A 518 -37.76 -32.81 27.98
N LEU A 519 -36.63 -32.69 28.65
CA LEU A 519 -35.48 -31.90 28.17
C LEU A 519 -34.89 -32.55 26.92
N PHE A 520 -34.66 -33.87 26.90
CA PHE A 520 -34.17 -34.56 25.71
C PHE A 520 -35.11 -34.40 24.52
N GLN A 521 -36.43 -34.42 24.71
CA GLN A 521 -37.39 -34.17 23.68
C GLN A 521 -37.34 -32.74 23.11
N LYS A 522 -36.99 -31.74 23.94
CA LYS A 522 -36.71 -30.37 23.52
C LYS A 522 -35.40 -30.30 22.74
N LEU A 523 -34.33 -30.91 23.27
CA LEU A 523 -33.00 -30.93 22.62
C LEU A 523 -33.06 -31.65 21.26
N ARG A 524 -33.87 -32.72 21.15
CA ARG A 524 -34.04 -33.46 19.89
C ARG A 524 -34.70 -32.63 18.80
N LYS A 525 -35.53 -31.66 19.19
CA LYS A 525 -36.21 -30.72 18.30
C LYS A 525 -35.36 -29.49 17.99
N SER A 526 -34.32 -29.21 18.78
CA SER A 526 -33.36 -28.14 18.54
C SER A 526 -32.31 -28.64 17.58
N THR A 527 -32.08 -27.94 16.48
CA THR A 527 -30.97 -28.20 15.57
C THR A 527 -29.70 -27.57 16.14
N PRO A 528 -28.56 -28.27 16.17
CA PRO A 528 -27.31 -27.68 16.54
C PRO A 528 -26.94 -26.60 15.53
N LEU A 529 -26.50 -25.48 16.05
CA LEU A 529 -26.21 -24.22 15.38
C LEU A 529 -25.11 -24.34 14.33
N ILE A 530 -25.42 -24.78 13.13
CA ILE A 530 -24.63 -24.44 11.95
C ILE A 530 -25.59 -23.68 11.02
N ASN A 531 -25.89 -22.45 11.39
CA ASN A 531 -26.62 -21.52 10.54
C ASN A 531 -25.65 -20.51 9.91
N ASN A 532 -25.76 -20.35 8.59
CA ASN A 532 -25.23 -19.36 7.70
C ASN A 532 -23.78 -19.52 7.24
N PHE A 533 -23.72 -20.05 6.02
CA PHE A 533 -22.62 -19.80 5.09
C PHE A 533 -23.12 -18.83 4.00
N GLU A 534 -23.41 -17.59 4.36
CA GLU A 534 -23.75 -16.52 3.39
C GLU A 534 -22.56 -16.14 2.51
N ILE A 535 -21.33 -16.41 2.96
CA ILE A 535 -20.07 -16.16 2.23
C ILE A 535 -19.97 -16.98 0.92
N ILE A 536 -20.65 -18.12 0.80
CA ILE A 536 -20.59 -18.98 -0.39
C ILE A 536 -21.24 -18.33 -1.63
N ASN A 537 -22.11 -17.36 -1.45
CA ASN A 537 -22.81 -16.68 -2.53
C ASN A 537 -22.08 -15.44 -3.09
N SER A 538 -20.89 -15.11 -2.58
CA SER A 538 -20.13 -13.91 -2.96
C SER A 538 -18.99 -14.17 -3.96
N PHE A 539 -18.92 -15.32 -4.62
CA PHE A 539 -17.92 -15.63 -5.62
C PHE A 539 -18.39 -15.30 -7.04
N ASP A 540 -17.78 -14.30 -7.66
CA ASP A 540 -18.21 -13.76 -8.97
C ASP A 540 -17.57 -14.46 -10.20
N SER A 541 -16.62 -15.39 -10.05
CA SER A 541 -15.99 -16.08 -11.18
C SER A 541 -16.53 -17.50 -11.41
N LEU A 542 -16.62 -17.91 -12.68
CA LEU A 542 -17.09 -19.25 -13.08
C LEU A 542 -16.30 -20.39 -12.41
N THR A 543 -14.99 -20.22 -12.25
CA THR A 543 -14.12 -21.20 -11.57
C THR A 543 -14.43 -21.31 -10.07
N PHE A 544 -14.79 -20.21 -9.44
CA PHE A 544 -15.21 -20.20 -8.04
C PHE A 544 -16.64 -20.71 -7.84
N MET A 545 -17.53 -20.58 -8.83
CA MET A 545 -18.87 -21.15 -8.76
C MET A 545 -18.84 -22.68 -8.61
N GLU A 546 -17.93 -23.36 -9.30
CA GLU A 546 -17.76 -24.80 -9.16
C GLU A 546 -17.20 -25.19 -7.79
N ASN A 547 -16.23 -24.44 -7.27
CA ASN A 547 -15.71 -24.60 -5.92
C ASN A 547 -16.74 -24.24 -4.84
N SER A 548 -17.54 -23.21 -5.04
CA SER A 548 -18.66 -22.84 -4.17
C SER A 548 -19.68 -23.99 -4.06
N LYS A 549 -20.01 -24.64 -5.19
CA LYS A 549 -20.89 -25.80 -5.19
C LYS A 549 -20.32 -26.99 -4.41
N ARG A 550 -19.01 -27.27 -4.60
CA ARG A 550 -18.29 -28.31 -3.84
C ARG A 550 -18.24 -28.01 -2.34
N ILE A 551 -17.99 -26.75 -1.96
CA ILE A 551 -17.97 -26.31 -0.56
C ILE A 551 -19.39 -26.42 0.02
N SER A 552 -20.42 -26.02 -0.71
CA SER A 552 -21.81 -26.15 -0.27
C SER A 552 -22.22 -27.61 -0.07
N GLU A 553 -21.82 -28.50 -0.96
CA GLU A 553 -22.05 -29.95 -0.82
C GLU A 553 -21.32 -30.54 0.38
N LEU A 554 -20.05 -30.17 0.59
CA LEU A 554 -19.27 -30.55 1.76
C LEU A 554 -19.90 -30.06 3.05
N PHE A 555 -20.33 -28.81 3.08
CA PHE A 555 -21.00 -28.22 4.24
C PHE A 555 -22.33 -28.88 4.55
N ASN A 556 -23.16 -29.12 3.52
CA ASN A 556 -24.42 -29.84 3.70
C ASN A 556 -24.21 -31.27 4.20
N ASN A 557 -23.17 -31.96 3.71
CA ASN A 557 -22.83 -33.30 4.19
C ASN A 557 -22.38 -33.28 5.65
N LEU A 558 -21.53 -32.32 6.05
CA LEU A 558 -21.13 -32.11 7.44
C LEU A 558 -22.31 -31.76 8.34
N ARG A 559 -23.22 -30.89 7.88
CA ARG A 559 -24.43 -30.54 8.61
C ARG A 559 -25.32 -31.76 8.82
N ILE A 560 -25.62 -32.51 7.77
CA ILE A 560 -26.45 -33.72 7.84
C ILE A 560 -25.80 -34.76 8.79
N LYS A 561 -24.49 -34.95 8.68
CA LYS A 561 -23.75 -35.85 9.58
C LYS A 561 -23.84 -35.39 11.02
N THR A 562 -23.58 -34.10 11.29
CA THR A 562 -23.65 -33.55 12.65
C THR A 562 -25.04 -33.60 13.24
N GLU A 563 -26.09 -33.32 12.45
CA GLU A 563 -27.51 -33.45 12.87
C GLU A 563 -27.87 -34.90 13.15
N THR A 564 -27.36 -35.82 12.35
CA THR A 564 -27.59 -37.26 12.57
C THR A 564 -26.89 -37.76 13.85
N ASP A 565 -25.61 -37.39 14.00
CA ASP A 565 -24.82 -37.80 15.20
C ASP A 565 -25.42 -37.17 16.47
N TRP A 566 -25.84 -35.90 16.44
CA TRP A 566 -26.54 -35.23 17.51
C TRP A 566 -27.85 -35.94 17.84
N GLY A 567 -28.68 -36.28 16.83
CA GLY A 567 -29.90 -37.01 16.99
C GLY A 567 -29.68 -38.37 17.66
N ASN A 568 -28.68 -39.13 17.20
CA ASN A 568 -28.34 -40.44 17.75
C ASN A 568 -27.91 -40.38 19.20
N ILE A 569 -27.08 -39.36 19.56
CA ILE A 569 -26.64 -39.16 20.95
C ILE A 569 -27.83 -38.87 21.87
N ILE A 570 -28.72 -37.94 21.47
CA ILE A 570 -29.88 -37.56 22.25
C ILE A 570 -30.86 -38.75 22.39
N ASP A 571 -31.10 -39.50 21.28
CA ASP A 571 -31.95 -40.69 21.31
C ASP A 571 -31.38 -41.80 22.23
N ASN A 572 -30.05 -42.01 22.21
CA ASN A 572 -29.39 -42.95 23.10
C ASN A 572 -29.55 -42.55 24.59
N LEU A 573 -29.25 -41.30 24.94
CA LEU A 573 -29.41 -40.76 26.29
C LEU A 573 -30.86 -40.86 26.77
N SER A 574 -31.81 -40.53 25.86
CA SER A 574 -33.25 -40.67 26.16
C SER A 574 -33.67 -42.14 26.42
N ASN A 575 -33.11 -43.09 25.64
CA ASN A 575 -33.39 -44.50 25.80
C ASN A 575 -32.78 -45.05 27.11
N GLU A 576 -31.57 -44.67 27.46
CA GLU A 576 -30.93 -45.01 28.73
C GLU A 576 -31.73 -44.49 29.92
N THR A 577 -32.20 -43.22 29.85
CA THR A 577 -33.01 -42.61 30.90
C THR A 577 -34.38 -43.30 31.02
N ASN A 578 -35.00 -43.64 29.89
CA ASN A 578 -36.25 -44.41 29.90
C ASN A 578 -36.10 -45.81 30.48
N ALA A 579 -34.99 -46.50 30.21
CA ALA A 579 -34.68 -47.78 30.82
C ALA A 579 -34.50 -47.67 32.34
N ALA A 580 -33.74 -46.64 32.78
CA ALA A 580 -33.57 -46.34 34.20
C ALA A 580 -34.92 -45.99 34.88
N LEU A 581 -35.77 -45.20 34.22
CA LEU A 581 -37.10 -44.85 34.69
C LEU A 581 -37.98 -46.10 34.90
N LYS A 582 -37.95 -47.03 33.95
CA LYS A 582 -38.68 -48.29 34.08
C LYS A 582 -38.23 -49.07 35.32
N GLN A 583 -36.94 -49.20 35.57
CA GLN A 583 -36.38 -49.85 36.76
C GLN A 583 -36.83 -49.16 38.06
N LEU A 584 -36.84 -47.83 38.09
CA LEU A 584 -37.31 -47.03 39.20
C LEU A 584 -38.79 -47.30 39.54
N PHE A 585 -39.64 -47.46 38.50
CA PHE A 585 -41.04 -47.83 38.69
C PHE A 585 -41.20 -49.27 39.23
N GLU A 586 -40.36 -50.21 38.76
CA GLU A 586 -40.37 -51.57 39.28
C GLU A 586 -39.97 -51.62 40.78
N ASP A 587 -38.87 -50.90 41.15
CA ASP A 587 -38.43 -50.77 42.54
C ASP A 587 -39.47 -50.08 43.40
N LYS A 588 -40.13 -49.02 42.92
CA LYS A 588 -41.25 -48.37 43.60
C LYS A 588 -42.40 -49.37 43.88
N ASN A 589 -42.75 -50.14 42.87
CA ASN A 589 -43.84 -51.13 42.99
C ASN A 589 -43.49 -52.27 44.03
N LEU A 590 -42.20 -52.65 44.11
CA LEU A 590 -41.76 -53.61 45.15
C LEU A 590 -42.00 -53.08 46.57
N ILE A 591 -41.67 -51.82 46.85
CA ILE A 591 -41.90 -51.13 48.08
C ILE A 591 -43.41 -51.06 48.44
N LEU A 592 -44.21 -50.62 47.47
CA LEU A 592 -45.68 -50.50 47.65
C LEU A 592 -46.37 -51.84 47.92
N ASN A 593 -45.76 -52.94 47.49
CA ASN A 593 -46.30 -54.27 47.70
C ASN A 593 -45.80 -54.98 49.01
N ASP A 594 -44.86 -54.36 49.68
CA ASP A 594 -44.36 -54.91 50.96
C ASP A 594 -45.40 -54.93 52.07
N ASP A 595 -45.51 -56.03 52.79
CA ASP A 595 -46.58 -56.25 53.82
C ASP A 595 -46.41 -55.31 55.04
N VAL A 596 -45.23 -54.98 55.42
CA VAL A 596 -44.97 -54.02 56.50
C VAL A 596 -45.35 -52.62 56.05
N TYR A 597 -44.97 -52.21 54.73
CA TYR A 597 -45.39 -50.95 54.17
C TYR A 597 -46.92 -50.81 54.12
N LYS A 598 -47.70 -51.87 53.67
CA LYS A 598 -49.16 -51.82 53.55
C LYS A 598 -49.83 -51.71 54.95
N ARG A 599 -49.35 -52.42 55.99
CA ARG A 599 -49.84 -52.28 57.33
C ARG A 599 -49.57 -50.91 57.94
N GLY A 600 -48.37 -50.43 57.82
CA GLY A 600 -48.01 -49.09 58.23
C GLY A 600 -48.76 -47.97 57.55
N GLU A 601 -49.02 -48.09 56.19
CA GLU A 601 -49.79 -47.13 55.47
C GLU A 601 -51.30 -47.13 55.87
N LYS A 602 -51.86 -48.32 56.19
CA LYS A 602 -53.26 -48.45 56.72
C LYS A 602 -53.36 -47.77 58.10
N TYR A 603 -52.44 -47.99 59.01
CA TYR A 603 -52.42 -47.32 60.31
C TYR A 603 -52.34 -45.79 60.15
N ASN A 604 -51.42 -45.30 59.24
CA ASN A 604 -51.28 -43.90 58.99
C ASN A 604 -52.54 -43.26 58.38
N LYS A 605 -53.33 -44.00 57.54
CA LYS A 605 -54.56 -43.51 56.98
C LYS A 605 -55.69 -43.43 58.01
N ASP A 606 -55.70 -44.26 59.02
CA ASP A 606 -56.78 -44.32 60.03
C ASP A 606 -56.54 -43.32 61.20
N ASN A 607 -55.29 -42.79 61.36
CA ASN A 607 -54.95 -41.85 62.42
C ASN A 607 -54.93 -40.35 61.83
N LYS A 608 -56.05 -39.64 62.17
CA LYS A 608 -56.22 -38.23 61.67
C LYS A 608 -55.09 -37.25 62.09
N GLU A 609 -54.55 -37.40 63.34
CA GLU A 609 -53.52 -36.56 63.89
C GLU A 609 -52.19 -36.79 63.15
N LEU A 610 -51.83 -38.06 62.98
CA LEU A 610 -50.68 -38.49 62.23
C LEU A 610 -50.75 -38.04 60.77
N GLN A 611 -51.91 -38.19 60.11
CA GLN A 611 -52.10 -37.68 58.76
C GLN A 611 -51.94 -36.16 58.68
N SER A 612 -52.49 -35.40 59.62
CA SER A 612 -52.33 -33.95 59.65
C SER A 612 -50.86 -33.52 59.82
N THR A 613 -50.10 -34.28 60.69
CA THR A 613 -48.68 -34.03 60.88
C THR A 613 -47.84 -34.35 59.66
N LEU A 614 -48.13 -35.49 58.99
CA LEU A 614 -47.46 -35.91 57.77
C LEU A 614 -47.78 -34.92 56.62
N LYS A 615 -49.04 -34.40 56.55
CA LYS A 615 -49.34 -33.34 55.53
C LYS A 615 -48.52 -32.07 55.77
N ARG A 616 -48.42 -31.65 57.05
CA ARG A 616 -47.58 -30.46 57.38
C ARG A 616 -46.10 -30.68 57.12
N ILE A 617 -45.55 -31.88 57.41
CA ILE A 617 -44.19 -32.24 57.05
C ILE A 617 -43.97 -32.08 55.52
N LYS A 618 -44.87 -32.67 54.71
CA LYS A 618 -44.76 -32.54 53.23
C LYS A 618 -44.85 -31.10 52.77
N GLU A 619 -45.70 -30.26 53.37
CA GLU A 619 -45.84 -28.85 53.02
C GLU A 619 -44.55 -28.09 53.36
N GLU A 620 -43.95 -28.29 54.54
CA GLU A 620 -42.71 -27.66 54.97
C GLU A 620 -41.50 -28.18 54.16
N GLU A 621 -41.43 -29.47 53.84
CA GLU A 621 -40.40 -30.05 52.94
C GLU A 621 -40.45 -29.44 51.55
N LYS A 622 -41.67 -29.21 51.04
CA LYS A 622 -41.83 -28.50 49.76
C LYS A 622 -41.32 -27.06 49.83
N VAL A 623 -41.66 -26.35 50.92
CA VAL A 623 -41.13 -24.97 51.13
C VAL A 623 -39.59 -24.96 51.26
N LEU A 624 -39.01 -25.92 51.97
CA LEU A 624 -37.57 -26.04 52.07
C LEU A 624 -36.88 -26.38 50.74
N ALA A 625 -37.48 -27.27 49.95
CA ALA A 625 -36.97 -27.59 48.62
C ALA A 625 -37.02 -26.36 47.66
N GLU A 626 -38.09 -25.59 47.74
CA GLU A 626 -38.23 -24.35 46.99
C GLU A 626 -37.19 -23.30 47.41
N ILE A 627 -36.95 -23.11 48.72
CA ILE A 627 -35.90 -22.24 49.25
C ILE A 627 -34.54 -22.67 48.75
N ASN A 628 -34.20 -23.96 48.84
CA ASN A 628 -32.91 -24.50 48.39
C ASN A 628 -32.71 -24.26 46.87
N SER A 629 -33.76 -24.51 46.07
CA SER A 629 -33.72 -24.25 44.62
C SER A 629 -33.45 -22.78 44.30
N LEU A 630 -34.16 -21.85 44.97
CA LEU A 630 -33.95 -20.43 44.81
C LEU A 630 -32.56 -19.92 45.28
N GLU A 631 -32.01 -20.53 46.35
CA GLU A 631 -30.65 -20.21 46.83
C GLU A 631 -29.59 -20.65 45.84
N ILE A 632 -29.73 -21.84 45.22
CA ILE A 632 -28.83 -22.32 44.15
C ILE A 632 -28.89 -21.39 42.97
N GLU A 633 -30.11 -21.05 42.53
CA GLU A 633 -30.32 -20.16 41.39
C GLU A 633 -29.76 -18.75 41.65
N LYS A 634 -29.97 -18.19 42.85
CA LYS A 634 -29.39 -16.93 43.30
C LYS A 634 -27.86 -16.94 43.25
N SER A 635 -27.23 -18.02 43.76
CA SER A 635 -25.79 -18.18 43.71
C SER A 635 -25.26 -18.31 42.30
N SER A 636 -25.97 -19.04 41.42
CA SER A 636 -25.62 -19.17 40.01
C SER A 636 -25.66 -17.79 39.28
N LEU A 637 -26.74 -17.03 39.50
CA LEU A 637 -26.87 -15.68 38.95
C LEU A 637 -25.77 -14.73 39.46
N PHE A 638 -25.43 -14.79 40.73
CA PHE A 638 -24.37 -14.00 41.32
C PHE A 638 -23.02 -14.29 40.66
N ASN A 639 -22.69 -15.56 40.45
CA ASN A 639 -21.45 -15.96 39.78
C ASN A 639 -21.41 -15.50 38.32
N LYS A 640 -22.54 -15.66 37.58
CA LYS A 640 -22.67 -15.13 36.20
C LYS A 640 -22.47 -13.63 36.14
N MET A 641 -23.04 -12.89 37.12
CA MET A 641 -22.85 -11.43 37.18
C MET A 641 -21.39 -11.05 37.44
N GLN A 642 -20.67 -11.77 38.30
CA GLN A 642 -19.24 -11.52 38.53
C GLN A 642 -18.42 -11.77 37.28
N GLN A 643 -18.66 -12.90 36.60
CA GLN A 643 -17.98 -13.18 35.31
C GLN A 643 -18.23 -12.12 34.25
N LEU A 644 -19.47 -11.60 34.16
CA LEU A 644 -19.78 -10.51 33.24
C LEU A 644 -19.11 -9.18 33.63
N ILE A 645 -19.02 -8.86 34.91
CA ILE A 645 -18.31 -7.67 35.39
C ILE A 645 -16.85 -7.76 35.01
N ASP A 646 -16.19 -8.89 35.24
CA ASP A 646 -14.78 -9.08 34.89
C ASP A 646 -14.58 -9.05 33.38
N ASN A 647 -15.50 -9.64 32.59
CA ASN A 647 -15.44 -9.60 31.14
C ASN A 647 -15.59 -8.16 30.60
N ILE A 648 -16.56 -7.39 31.08
CA ILE A 648 -16.79 -6.00 30.69
C ILE A 648 -15.56 -5.15 30.99
N VAL A 649 -14.96 -5.30 32.17
CA VAL A 649 -13.78 -4.55 32.57
C VAL A 649 -12.57 -4.92 31.72
N ASN A 650 -12.33 -6.22 31.50
CA ASN A 650 -11.25 -6.70 30.66
C ASN A 650 -11.39 -6.17 29.21
N LYS A 651 -12.59 -6.26 28.65
CA LYS A 651 -12.87 -5.72 27.32
C LYS A 651 -12.71 -4.19 27.25
N HIS A 652 -13.04 -3.49 28.33
CA HIS A 652 -12.81 -2.04 28.40
C HIS A 652 -11.32 -1.69 28.51
N ILE A 653 -10.52 -2.50 29.21
CA ILE A 653 -9.06 -2.36 29.28
C ILE A 653 -8.44 -2.60 27.90
N GLU A 654 -8.98 -3.51 27.11
CA GLU A 654 -8.53 -3.85 25.75
C GLU A 654 -8.49 -2.61 24.83
N TYR A 655 -9.36 -1.60 25.01
CA TYR A 655 -9.26 -0.32 24.31
C TYR A 655 -7.91 0.38 24.50
N ARG A 656 -7.40 0.36 25.75
CA ARG A 656 -6.09 0.94 26.08
C ARG A 656 -4.96 0.09 25.50
N GLU A 657 -5.04 -1.22 25.67
CA GLU A 657 -4.02 -2.16 25.20
C GLU A 657 -3.88 -2.11 23.68
N GLU A 658 -4.98 -2.07 22.95
CA GLU A 658 -4.96 -1.93 21.50
C GLU A 658 -4.41 -0.56 21.05
N SER A 659 -4.72 0.51 21.79
CA SER A 659 -4.10 1.81 21.52
C SER A 659 -2.59 1.79 21.79
N ASP A 660 -2.14 1.17 22.86
CA ASP A 660 -0.71 1.02 23.20
C ASP A 660 0.01 0.10 22.18
N ASN A 661 -0.67 -0.91 21.64
CA ASN A 661 -0.17 -1.78 20.58
C ASN A 661 0.10 -0.98 19.29
N ILE A 662 -0.82 -0.09 18.89
CA ILE A 662 -0.62 0.80 17.75
C ILE A 662 0.58 1.74 18.00
N VAL A 663 0.64 2.38 19.16
CA VAL A 663 1.75 3.28 19.54
C VAL A 663 3.10 2.58 19.43
N LYS A 664 3.18 1.31 19.82
CA LYS A 664 4.42 0.53 19.80
C LYS A 664 4.83 0.07 18.41
N ASN A 665 3.87 -0.29 17.56
CA ASN A 665 4.13 -0.99 16.31
C ASN A 665 3.98 -0.11 15.07
N LEU A 666 3.29 1.04 15.16
CA LEU A 666 3.08 1.93 14.04
C LEU A 666 4.04 3.11 14.10
N LYS A 667 5.15 2.98 13.37
CA LYS A 667 6.14 4.02 13.16
C LYS A 667 6.49 4.06 11.69
N VAL A 668 6.51 5.23 11.10
CA VAL A 668 6.94 5.44 9.72
C VAL A 668 8.16 6.34 9.72
N GLU A 669 9.23 5.87 9.10
CA GLU A 669 10.45 6.64 8.85
C GLU A 669 10.75 6.61 7.35
N TYR A 670 10.87 7.76 6.74
CA TYR A 670 11.13 7.91 5.33
C TYR A 670 11.84 9.23 5.05
N ASP A 671 13.02 9.19 4.46
CA ASP A 671 13.79 10.34 3.97
C ASP A 671 13.82 11.52 4.96
N GLY A 672 14.25 11.25 6.19
CA GLY A 672 14.34 12.23 7.26
C GLY A 672 13.04 12.63 7.94
N LEU A 673 11.89 12.17 7.42
CA LEU A 673 10.58 12.31 8.03
C LEU A 673 10.32 11.14 8.97
N SER A 674 9.82 11.42 10.17
CA SER A 674 9.37 10.40 11.11
C SER A 674 7.98 10.73 11.61
N ILE A 675 7.09 9.74 11.60
CA ILE A 675 5.75 9.83 12.13
C ILE A 675 5.66 8.90 13.34
N PHE A 676 5.34 9.46 14.49
CA PHE A 676 5.13 8.74 15.73
C PHE A 676 3.67 8.82 16.12
N VAL A 677 3.14 7.72 16.63
CA VAL A 677 1.80 7.68 17.19
C VAL A 677 1.90 7.75 18.71
N THR A 678 1.06 8.55 19.32
CA THR A 678 0.92 8.66 20.79
C THR A 678 -0.52 8.41 21.18
N ARG A 679 -0.73 7.88 22.38
CA ARG A 679 -2.06 7.68 22.97
C ARG A 679 -2.36 8.85 23.91
N GLU A 680 -3.52 9.43 23.75
CA GLU A 680 -4.03 10.50 24.62
C GLU A 680 -5.27 10.03 25.37
N PHE A 681 -5.31 10.24 26.67
CA PHE A 681 -6.49 9.98 27.48
C PHE A 681 -7.44 11.19 27.45
N LYS A 682 -8.71 10.95 27.13
CA LYS A 682 -9.75 11.99 26.97
C LYS A 682 -10.33 12.43 28.32
N GLU A 683 -9.49 12.96 29.17
CA GLU A 683 -9.83 13.34 30.55
C GLU A 683 -11.04 14.29 30.65
N GLU A 684 -11.01 15.41 29.92
CA GLU A 684 -12.07 16.41 29.93
C GLU A 684 -13.39 15.87 29.34
N GLU A 685 -13.31 15.01 28.34
CA GLU A 685 -14.50 14.38 27.76
C GLU A 685 -15.14 13.40 28.74
N MET A 686 -14.35 12.61 29.44
CA MET A 686 -14.83 11.69 30.49
C MET A 686 -15.46 12.45 31.66
N LYS A 687 -14.81 13.50 32.09
CA LYS A 687 -15.33 14.40 33.14
C LYS A 687 -16.67 15.02 32.76
N SER A 688 -16.75 15.59 31.57
CA SER A 688 -18.00 16.16 31.03
C SER A 688 -19.12 15.12 30.91
N PHE A 689 -18.76 13.90 30.48
CA PHE A 689 -19.69 12.76 30.41
C PHE A 689 -20.32 12.47 31.77
N LEU A 690 -19.50 12.34 32.82
CA LEU A 690 -19.97 12.04 34.18
C LEU A 690 -20.76 13.22 34.81
N GLU A 691 -20.27 14.43 34.64
CA GLU A 691 -20.96 15.67 35.15
C GLU A 691 -22.34 15.86 34.49
N THR A 692 -22.49 15.47 33.24
CA THR A 692 -23.77 15.55 32.52
C THR A 692 -24.79 14.56 33.08
N ARG A 693 -24.35 13.38 33.53
CA ARG A 693 -25.22 12.25 33.91
C ARG A 693 -25.43 12.11 35.41
N CYS A 694 -24.44 12.48 36.21
CA CYS A 694 -24.52 12.38 37.66
C CYS A 694 -25.26 13.61 38.26
N ASN A 695 -25.90 13.36 39.40
CA ASN A 695 -26.56 14.44 40.18
C ASN A 695 -25.52 15.24 40.98
N LEU A 696 -25.11 16.36 40.47
CA LEU A 696 -24.11 17.22 41.09
C LEU A 696 -24.58 17.96 42.37
N ARG A 697 -25.89 17.91 42.67
CA ARG A 697 -26.46 18.54 43.89
C ARG A 697 -26.08 17.74 45.15
N VAL A 698 -25.62 16.52 45.00
CA VAL A 698 -25.14 15.67 46.12
C VAL A 698 -23.79 16.17 46.59
N SER A 699 -23.69 16.42 47.90
CA SER A 699 -22.44 16.91 48.50
C SER A 699 -21.25 15.98 48.19
N GLY A 700 -20.14 16.55 47.74
CA GLY A 700 -18.92 15.85 47.40
C GLY A 700 -18.89 15.18 46.02
N ARG A 701 -19.99 15.19 45.27
CA ARG A 701 -20.05 14.47 43.96
C ARG A 701 -19.10 15.03 42.94
N GLN A 702 -18.96 16.35 42.85
CA GLN A 702 -18.05 16.99 41.92
C GLN A 702 -16.59 16.64 42.22
N LYS A 703 -16.22 16.60 43.50
CA LYS A 703 -14.88 16.15 43.93
C LYS A 703 -14.66 14.68 43.57
N TYR A 704 -15.65 13.83 43.84
CA TYR A 704 -15.59 12.42 43.47
C TYR A 704 -15.35 12.25 41.97
N ILE A 705 -16.04 12.96 41.09
CA ILE A 705 -15.84 12.85 39.65
C ILE A 705 -14.44 13.31 39.28
N THR A 706 -13.96 14.42 39.80
CA THR A 706 -12.62 14.93 39.54
C THR A 706 -11.55 13.94 40.01
N ASP A 707 -11.65 13.43 41.24
CA ASP A 707 -10.71 12.44 41.79
C ASP A 707 -10.76 11.13 41.01
N PHE A 708 -11.93 10.65 40.58
CA PHE A 708 -12.12 9.47 39.77
C PHE A 708 -11.42 9.62 38.42
N VAL A 709 -11.67 10.71 37.70
CA VAL A 709 -11.14 10.95 36.36
C VAL A 709 -9.61 11.09 36.39
N SER A 710 -9.07 11.82 37.36
CA SER A 710 -7.61 12.01 37.50
C SER A 710 -6.85 10.71 37.82
N CYS A 711 -7.48 9.75 38.48
CA CYS A 711 -6.87 8.46 38.81
C CYS A 711 -7.16 7.37 37.75
N TYR A 712 -8.09 7.61 36.83
CA TYR A 712 -8.65 6.57 35.97
C TYR A 712 -7.60 5.89 35.08
N ASP A 713 -6.77 6.64 34.37
CA ASP A 713 -5.75 6.06 33.47
C ASP A 713 -4.63 5.34 34.22
N GLN A 714 -4.36 5.73 35.48
CA GLN A 714 -3.34 5.11 36.32
C GLN A 714 -3.80 3.77 36.92
N ASP A 715 -5.09 3.65 37.25
CA ASP A 715 -5.70 2.51 37.94
C ASP A 715 -6.99 2.06 37.24
N LEU A 716 -6.90 1.85 35.91
CA LEU A 716 -8.03 1.61 35.02
C LEU A 716 -8.92 0.44 35.47
N GLU A 717 -8.30 -0.67 35.89
CA GLU A 717 -9.02 -1.90 36.27
C GLU A 717 -9.88 -1.67 37.51
N ASN A 718 -9.28 -1.19 38.62
CA ASN A 718 -10.00 -1.01 39.85
C ASN A 718 -11.06 0.09 39.73
N GLN A 719 -10.77 1.19 39.07
CA GLN A 719 -11.72 2.29 38.87
C GLN A 719 -12.92 1.81 38.01
N SER A 720 -12.67 1.04 36.97
CA SER A 720 -13.72 0.46 36.12
C SER A 720 -14.59 -0.53 36.88
N GLN A 721 -13.99 -1.47 37.63
CA GLN A 721 -14.72 -2.43 38.47
C GLN A 721 -15.58 -1.72 39.53
N GLN A 722 -15.01 -0.71 40.17
CA GLN A 722 -15.73 0.03 41.23
C GLN A 722 -16.91 0.80 40.61
N LEU A 723 -16.72 1.51 39.53
CA LEU A 723 -17.79 2.26 38.86
C LEU A 723 -18.92 1.34 38.41
N LEU A 724 -18.57 0.21 37.77
CA LEU A 724 -19.58 -0.75 37.28
C LEU A 724 -20.38 -1.36 38.45
N ARG A 725 -19.71 -1.74 39.53
CA ARG A 725 -20.36 -2.26 40.76
C ARG A 725 -21.26 -1.23 41.42
N ASP A 726 -20.85 0.04 41.44
CA ASP A 726 -21.63 1.13 42.04
C ASP A 726 -22.86 1.46 41.16
N LEU A 727 -22.74 1.39 39.85
CA LEU A 727 -23.88 1.56 38.92
C LEU A 727 -24.89 0.40 39.08
N ILE A 728 -24.43 -0.86 39.12
CA ILE A 728 -25.29 -2.05 39.31
C ILE A 728 -26.04 -2.00 40.65
N ASN A 729 -25.39 -1.49 41.67
CA ASN A 729 -25.99 -1.40 43.01
C ASN A 729 -26.71 -0.09 43.28
N SER A 730 -26.86 0.78 42.23
CA SER A 730 -27.54 2.08 42.33
C SER A 730 -26.92 3.00 43.40
N LYS A 731 -25.62 2.90 43.61
CA LYS A 731 -24.87 3.76 44.56
C LYS A 731 -24.47 5.09 43.91
N VAL A 732 -24.47 5.16 42.57
CA VAL A 732 -24.25 6.39 41.81
C VAL A 732 -25.61 7.07 41.65
N GLU A 733 -25.77 8.23 42.27
CA GLU A 733 -26.98 9.01 42.06
C GLU A 733 -26.91 9.74 40.70
N LEU A 734 -27.79 9.32 39.80
CA LEU A 734 -27.93 9.86 38.45
C LEU A 734 -29.05 10.92 38.38
N LYS A 735 -29.01 11.77 37.37
CA LYS A 735 -30.12 12.68 37.03
C LYS A 735 -31.31 11.85 36.53
N ASN A 736 -32.53 12.31 36.76
CA ASN A 736 -33.78 11.56 36.49
C ASN A 736 -33.96 11.06 35.05
N SER A 737 -33.23 11.63 34.07
CA SER A 737 -33.27 11.22 32.68
C SER A 737 -32.38 10.02 32.35
N TYR A 738 -31.55 9.56 33.29
CA TYR A 738 -30.56 8.49 33.05
C TYR A 738 -30.82 7.31 33.96
N THR A 739 -30.60 6.13 33.40
CA THR A 739 -30.61 4.85 34.15
C THR A 739 -29.20 4.32 34.32
N SER A 740 -28.96 3.56 35.40
CA SER A 740 -27.64 2.93 35.62
C SER A 740 -27.21 2.04 34.44
N SER A 741 -28.15 1.34 33.81
CA SER A 741 -27.88 0.51 32.63
C SER A 741 -27.39 1.35 31.44
N ASN A 742 -28.09 2.45 31.13
CA ASN A 742 -27.71 3.31 30.00
C ASN A 742 -26.37 3.98 30.24
N VAL A 743 -26.12 4.50 31.46
CA VAL A 743 -24.84 5.13 31.81
C VAL A 743 -23.70 4.12 31.77
N ALA A 744 -23.90 2.91 32.29
CA ALA A 744 -22.90 1.85 32.19
C ALA A 744 -22.60 1.51 30.72
N ASN A 745 -23.66 1.34 29.90
CA ASN A 745 -23.50 1.02 28.48
C ASN A 745 -22.72 2.13 27.76
N GLU A 746 -23.11 3.37 27.88
CA GLU A 746 -22.46 4.49 27.23
C GLU A 746 -21.01 4.72 27.71
N PHE A 747 -20.74 4.46 28.99
CA PHE A 747 -19.41 4.65 29.58
C PHE A 747 -18.43 3.56 29.12
N PHE A 748 -18.80 2.30 29.26
CA PHE A 748 -17.89 1.17 29.00
C PHE A 748 -17.76 0.84 27.52
N SER A 749 -18.77 1.14 26.69
CA SER A 749 -18.67 0.97 25.25
C SER A 749 -17.84 2.07 24.58
N LYS A 750 -17.60 3.20 25.27
CA LYS A 750 -16.84 4.29 24.71
C LYS A 750 -15.36 4.11 24.90
N ASN A 751 -14.58 4.28 23.82
CA ASN A 751 -13.14 4.37 23.92
C ASN A 751 -12.71 5.76 24.43
N TRP A 752 -12.15 5.80 25.63
CA TRP A 752 -11.64 7.03 26.26
C TRP A 752 -10.22 7.40 25.85
N TYR A 753 -9.68 6.73 24.85
CA TYR A 753 -8.35 6.99 24.30
C TYR A 753 -8.46 7.41 22.83
N SER A 754 -7.64 8.36 22.43
CA SER A 754 -7.43 8.75 21.04
C SER A 754 -5.98 8.53 20.65
N LEU A 755 -5.77 8.28 19.38
CA LEU A 755 -4.45 8.31 18.77
C LEU A 755 -4.17 9.75 18.35
N SER A 756 -3.00 10.26 18.68
CA SER A 756 -2.46 11.54 18.22
C SER A 756 -1.19 11.25 17.44
N TYR A 757 -0.92 12.04 16.42
CA TYR A 757 0.17 11.82 15.50
C TYR A 757 1.18 12.95 15.63
N GLN A 758 2.42 12.61 15.92
CA GLN A 758 3.53 13.56 16.02
C GLN A 758 4.45 13.42 14.81
N LEU A 759 4.71 14.52 14.14
CA LEU A 759 5.61 14.61 13.01
C LEU A 759 6.95 15.16 13.46
N SER A 760 8.03 14.59 12.91
CA SER A 760 9.35 15.20 12.97
C SER A 760 10.05 15.09 11.61
N TYR A 761 10.87 16.07 11.29
CA TYR A 761 11.67 16.10 10.06
C TYR A 761 13.10 16.50 10.37
N GLN A 762 14.06 15.66 9.97
CA GLN A 762 15.50 15.85 10.23
C GLN A 762 15.82 16.04 11.74
N GLY A 763 15.03 15.40 12.62
CA GLY A 763 15.18 15.48 14.08
C GLY A 763 14.45 16.63 14.76
N ASP A 764 13.90 17.59 14.02
CA ASP A 764 13.07 18.66 14.57
C ASP A 764 11.62 18.21 14.71
N SER A 765 10.98 18.53 15.83
CA SER A 765 9.53 18.35 15.99
C SER A 765 8.76 19.35 15.13
N PHE A 766 7.71 18.90 14.46
CA PHE A 766 6.89 19.71 13.55
C PHE A 766 6.42 21.03 14.19
N GLU A 767 5.99 20.98 15.42
CA GLU A 767 5.49 22.15 16.17
C GLU A 767 6.57 23.22 16.43
N MET A 768 7.83 22.82 16.48
CA MET A 768 8.97 23.70 16.72
C MET A 768 9.60 24.26 15.44
N MET A 769 9.13 23.80 14.28
CA MET A 769 9.65 24.25 12.99
C MET A 769 9.14 25.64 12.63
N SER A 770 9.90 26.37 11.80
CA SER A 770 9.39 27.59 11.16
C SER A 770 8.20 27.29 10.26
N GLU A 771 7.31 28.28 10.07
CA GLU A 771 6.12 28.12 9.22
C GLU A 771 6.47 27.62 7.80
N GLY A 772 7.58 28.09 7.21
CA GLY A 772 8.04 27.62 5.92
C GLY A 772 8.48 26.14 5.94
N LYS A 773 9.22 25.72 6.97
CA LYS A 773 9.62 24.31 7.12
C LYS A 773 8.40 23.41 7.35
N GLN A 774 7.41 23.87 8.11
CA GLN A 774 6.15 23.15 8.29
C GLN A 774 5.40 22.99 6.96
N ALA A 775 5.25 24.08 6.18
CA ALA A 775 4.61 24.02 4.87
C ALA A 775 5.34 23.07 3.90
N PHE A 776 6.67 23.05 3.92
CA PHE A 776 7.46 22.10 3.15
C PHE A 776 7.22 20.64 3.57
N VAL A 777 7.17 20.37 4.87
CA VAL A 777 6.89 19.02 5.38
C VAL A 777 5.50 18.55 4.95
N ILE A 778 4.49 19.42 5.00
CA ILE A 778 3.15 19.11 4.48
C ILE A 778 3.18 18.82 2.98
N LEU A 779 3.89 19.64 2.19
CA LEU A 779 4.05 19.39 0.75
C LEU A 779 4.73 18.04 0.48
N LYS A 780 5.80 17.74 1.22
CA LYS A 780 6.52 16.46 1.13
C LYS A 780 5.58 15.29 1.45
N LEU A 781 4.78 15.41 2.50
CA LEU A 781 3.77 14.40 2.84
C LEU A 781 2.76 14.20 1.71
N LEU A 782 2.24 15.29 1.14
CA LEU A 782 1.27 15.23 0.04
C LEU A 782 1.85 14.59 -1.22
N LEU A 783 3.12 14.85 -1.54
CA LEU A 783 3.76 14.35 -2.75
C LEU A 783 4.27 12.91 -2.61
N ASP A 784 4.91 12.58 -1.49
CA ASP A 784 5.56 11.27 -1.30
C ASP A 784 4.58 10.16 -0.92
N PHE A 785 3.47 10.52 -0.29
CA PHE A 785 2.51 9.56 0.26
C PHE A 785 1.12 9.64 -0.37
N SER A 786 0.93 10.44 -1.42
CA SER A 786 -0.31 10.36 -2.20
C SER A 786 -0.36 9.01 -2.94
N ASP A 787 -1.36 8.19 -2.64
CA ASP A 787 -1.63 6.96 -3.39
C ASP A 787 -2.33 7.23 -4.72
N GLU A 788 -2.69 8.47 -4.97
CA GLU A 788 -3.50 8.88 -6.09
C GLU A 788 -2.63 9.20 -7.30
N LYS A 789 -2.62 8.29 -8.25
CA LYS A 789 -1.96 8.49 -9.56
C LYS A 789 -2.81 9.39 -10.44
N CYS A 790 -2.98 10.65 -10.08
CA CYS A 790 -3.71 11.65 -10.84
C CYS A 790 -2.87 12.94 -11.01
N PRO A 791 -3.22 13.84 -11.94
CA PRO A 791 -2.59 15.14 -12.02
C PRO A 791 -2.75 15.93 -10.72
N ILE A 792 -1.65 16.50 -10.24
CA ILE A 792 -1.60 17.39 -9.08
C ILE A 792 -1.34 18.81 -9.56
N LEU A 793 -2.22 19.74 -9.21
CA LEU A 793 -2.09 21.15 -9.49
C LEU A 793 -1.71 21.87 -8.20
N ILE A 794 -0.60 22.60 -8.21
CA ILE A 794 -0.13 23.35 -7.04
C ILE A 794 0.00 24.81 -7.40
N ASP A 795 -0.71 25.68 -6.68
CA ASP A 795 -0.65 27.14 -6.89
C ASP A 795 0.34 27.77 -5.90
N GLN A 796 1.42 28.31 -6.44
CA GLN A 796 2.49 29.00 -5.72
C GLN A 796 3.09 28.21 -4.53
N PRO A 797 3.71 27.06 -4.79
CA PRO A 797 4.33 26.26 -3.71
C PRO A 797 5.45 26.99 -2.97
N GLU A 798 5.99 28.06 -3.58
CA GLU A 798 7.10 28.86 -3.04
C GLU A 798 6.68 29.93 -2.04
N ASP A 799 5.41 30.29 -1.93
CA ASP A 799 4.95 31.47 -1.16
C ASP A 799 5.32 31.45 0.32
N SER A 800 5.52 30.27 0.89
CA SER A 800 5.84 30.11 2.31
C SER A 800 7.30 29.68 2.58
N LEU A 801 8.12 29.56 1.54
CA LEU A 801 9.48 29.05 1.64
C LEU A 801 10.51 30.18 1.45
N ASP A 802 11.63 30.09 2.15
CA ASP A 802 12.78 30.95 1.87
C ASP A 802 13.52 30.50 0.58
N ASN A 803 14.33 31.39 0.01
CA ASN A 803 15.04 31.15 -1.25
C ASN A 803 15.95 29.91 -1.21
N ARG A 804 16.48 29.56 -0.07
CA ARG A 804 17.34 28.37 0.10
C ARG A 804 16.51 27.12 0.12
N ALA A 805 15.41 27.10 0.87
CA ALA A 805 14.49 25.99 0.92
C ALA A 805 13.84 25.74 -0.45
N ILE A 806 13.50 26.80 -1.21
CA ILE A 806 12.98 26.66 -2.58
C ILE A 806 13.98 25.91 -3.45
N TYR A 807 15.24 26.33 -3.49
CA TYR A 807 16.24 25.76 -4.39
C TYR A 807 16.73 24.36 -3.94
N GLN A 808 17.02 24.18 -2.66
CA GLN A 808 17.62 22.95 -2.16
C GLN A 808 16.61 21.86 -1.80
N GLU A 809 15.44 22.23 -1.34
CA GLU A 809 14.45 21.29 -0.82
C GLU A 809 13.25 21.14 -1.76
N LEU A 810 12.61 22.25 -2.17
CA LEU A 810 11.42 22.19 -3.02
C LEU A 810 11.74 21.65 -4.42
N VAL A 811 12.79 22.15 -5.07
CA VAL A 811 13.18 21.70 -6.41
C VAL A 811 13.59 20.23 -6.38
N ALA A 812 14.40 19.84 -5.40
CA ALA A 812 14.79 18.43 -5.22
C ALA A 812 13.58 17.53 -4.97
N GLN A 813 12.65 17.95 -4.11
CA GLN A 813 11.43 17.19 -3.82
C GLN A 813 10.53 17.04 -5.05
N LEU A 814 10.33 18.12 -5.81
CA LEU A 814 9.54 18.05 -7.04
C LEU A 814 10.18 17.16 -8.10
N GLN A 815 11.52 17.16 -8.21
CA GLN A 815 12.25 16.27 -9.11
C GLN A 815 12.09 14.79 -8.70
N ILE A 816 12.19 14.47 -7.41
CA ILE A 816 12.00 13.13 -6.88
C ILE A 816 10.55 12.68 -7.07
N SER A 817 9.58 13.54 -6.75
CA SER A 817 8.14 13.24 -6.88
C SER A 817 7.73 13.03 -8.34
N VAL A 818 8.37 13.71 -9.28
CA VAL A 818 8.17 13.52 -10.74
C VAL A 818 8.66 12.14 -11.20
N ALA A 819 9.64 11.56 -10.54
CA ALA A 819 10.09 10.20 -10.82
C ALA A 819 9.05 9.14 -10.44
N TYR A 820 8.28 9.40 -9.40
CA TYR A 820 7.27 8.48 -8.86
C TYR A 820 5.83 8.88 -9.17
N PHE A 821 5.55 10.17 -9.27
CA PHE A 821 4.20 10.70 -9.48
C PHE A 821 4.18 11.72 -10.62
N CYS A 822 3.23 11.55 -11.44
CA CYS A 822 3.01 12.36 -12.60
C CYS A 822 2.27 13.62 -12.38
N SER A 823 2.67 14.56 -13.12
CA SER A 823 1.99 15.76 -13.52
C SER A 823 1.89 16.87 -12.49
N ILE A 824 2.93 17.60 -12.43
CA ILE A 824 2.86 19.02 -12.13
C ILE A 824 3.38 19.73 -13.37
N GLY A 825 2.57 20.63 -13.93
CA GLY A 825 2.98 21.26 -15.12
C GLY A 825 3.67 22.57 -14.90
N LEU A 826 4.99 22.67 -15.22
CA LEU A 826 5.73 23.92 -15.21
C LEU A 826 6.80 23.96 -16.31
N TYR A 827 6.83 25.01 -17.16
CA TYR A 827 7.91 25.27 -18.12
C TYR A 827 8.90 26.28 -17.54
N PHE A 828 10.21 25.96 -17.58
CA PHE A 828 11.27 26.97 -17.54
C PHE A 828 11.74 27.30 -18.96
N LEU A 829 11.62 28.54 -19.34
CA LEU A 829 12.41 29.14 -20.41
C LEU A 829 13.58 29.92 -19.79
N VAL A 830 14.78 29.52 -20.11
CA VAL A 830 15.96 30.34 -19.89
C VAL A 830 16.12 31.29 -21.08
#